data_1173c92cedce0c490ca6605e958e17f2
#
_entry.id   1173c92cedce0c490ca6605e958e17f2
#
_cell.length_a   1.000
_cell.length_b   1.000
_cell.length_c   1.000
_cell.angle_alpha   90.00
_cell.angle_beta   90.00
_cell.angle_gamma   90.00
#
_symmetry.space_group_name_H-M   'P 1'
#
loop_
_entity.id
_entity.type
_entity.pdbx_description
1 polymer ?
#
loop_
_entity_poly.entity_id
_entity_poly.type
_entity_poly.pdbx_seq_one_letter_code
_entity_poly.pdbx_strand_id
1 'polypeptide(L)'
;MLISNEWLKEYVTIDDSVSNLAERITRTGIEVDDLIDYTKDIKNLVVGFVKSKEKHPDADKLNVCQVDIGEDEPVQIVCGAPNVDAGQYVIVAKVGGRLPGGIKIKRAKLRGERSEGMICSLQEIGISSNYIPKSFESGIYVFSEYQVPGTDALQALYLDDQVMEFDLTPNRADALSMIGTAYEVAALYNTKMTKPETTSNELELSANDELTVTIENEDKVPYYSARVVHDVTIEPSPIWMQARLIKAGIRPINNVVDISNYVLLEYGQPLHMFDQDAIGSQQIVVRQANEGEKMTTLDDTERELLTSDIVITNGQTPIALAGVMGGDFSEVKEHTSNIVIEGAIFDSVSIRHTSRRLNLRSESSSRFEKGIATEFVDEAVDRACYLLQTYANGKVLKDRVSSGELGAFITPIDITADKINRTIGFDLSQNDIVTIFNQLGFDTEINDDVITVQVPSRRKDITIKEDLIEEVARIYGYDDIPSTLPVFEKVTSGQLTDRQYKTRMVKEVLEGAGLDQAITYSLVSKEDATAFAMQQRQTIDLLMPMSEAHASLRQSLLPHLIEAASYNVARKNKDVKLFEIGNVFFANGEGELPDQVEYLSGILTGDYVVNQWQGKKETVDFYLAKGVVDRVAEKLNLEFSYRRADIDGLHPGRTAEILLENKVVGFIGELHPTLAADNDLKRTYVFELNFDALMAVSVGYINYQPIPRFPGMSRDIALEVNQNIPAADLLSTIHAHGGNILKDTLVFDVYQGEHLEKGKKSIAIRLNYLDTEETLTDERVSKVQAEIEAALIKQGAVIR
;
A
#
# COMPACT_ATOMS: atom_id res chain seq x y z
N MET A 1 -16.58 2.63 -2.31
CA MET A 1 -18.03 2.29 -2.49
C MET A 1 -18.80 3.57 -2.74
N LEU A 2 -19.69 3.58 -3.75
CA LEU A 2 -20.52 4.76 -4.06
C LEU A 2 -21.88 4.62 -3.40
N ILE A 3 -22.23 5.55 -2.52
CA ILE A 3 -23.45 5.57 -1.72
C ILE A 3 -24.35 6.70 -2.15
N SER A 4 -25.46 6.37 -2.82
CA SER A 4 -26.51 7.32 -3.20
C SER A 4 -27.28 7.78 -1.97
N ASN A 5 -27.35 9.08 -1.75
CA ASN A 5 -28.08 9.65 -0.62
C ASN A 5 -29.61 9.48 -0.77
N GLU A 6 -30.12 9.56 -2.02
CA GLU A 6 -31.53 9.32 -2.30
C GLU A 6 -31.91 7.87 -1.97
N TRP A 7 -31.08 6.90 -2.36
CA TRP A 7 -31.32 5.50 -2.09
C TRP A 7 -31.19 5.19 -0.57
N LEU A 8 -30.19 5.75 0.11
CA LEU A 8 -29.99 5.57 1.54
C LEU A 8 -31.17 6.04 2.37
N LYS A 9 -31.86 7.11 1.94
CA LYS A 9 -33.06 7.64 2.59
C LYS A 9 -34.27 6.71 2.57
N GLU A 10 -34.28 5.68 1.75
CA GLU A 10 -35.33 4.65 1.81
C GLU A 10 -35.23 3.77 3.07
N TYR A 11 -34.01 3.62 3.60
CA TYR A 11 -33.75 2.76 4.75
C TYR A 11 -33.66 3.52 6.06
N VAL A 12 -33.22 4.77 6.05
CA VAL A 12 -32.98 5.56 7.25
C VAL A 12 -33.39 7.02 7.06
N THR A 13 -34.05 7.59 8.06
CA THR A 13 -34.43 9.01 8.03
C THR A 13 -33.21 9.87 8.29
N ILE A 14 -32.91 10.79 7.35
CA ILE A 14 -31.78 11.71 7.42
C ILE A 14 -32.30 13.12 7.19
N ASP A 15 -32.30 13.94 8.26
CA ASP A 15 -32.76 15.35 8.22
C ASP A 15 -31.56 16.33 8.09
N ASP A 16 -30.43 15.87 7.60
CA ASP A 16 -29.20 16.64 7.50
C ASP A 16 -28.76 16.81 6.03
N SER A 17 -27.86 17.75 5.77
CA SER A 17 -27.23 17.89 4.48
C SER A 17 -26.28 16.74 4.21
N VAL A 18 -26.07 16.38 2.94
CA VAL A 18 -25.14 15.31 2.57
C VAL A 18 -23.70 15.62 3.02
N SER A 19 -23.31 16.89 3.01
CA SER A 19 -22.00 17.33 3.47
C SER A 19 -21.80 17.10 4.98
N ASN A 20 -22.81 17.40 5.79
CA ASN A 20 -22.76 17.14 7.25
C ASN A 20 -22.80 15.63 7.53
N LEU A 21 -23.61 14.88 6.79
CA LEU A 21 -23.65 13.42 6.88
C LEU A 21 -22.27 12.82 6.58
N ALA A 22 -21.64 13.24 5.50
CA ALA A 22 -20.30 12.80 5.09
C ALA A 22 -19.25 13.09 6.18
N GLU A 23 -19.28 14.31 6.76
CA GLU A 23 -18.38 14.66 7.87
C GLU A 23 -18.60 13.77 9.10
N ARG A 24 -19.86 13.53 9.49
CA ARG A 24 -20.17 12.66 10.62
C ARG A 24 -19.72 11.21 10.39
N ILE A 25 -19.97 10.66 9.21
CA ILE A 25 -19.54 9.31 8.84
C ILE A 25 -18.01 9.22 8.91
N THR A 26 -17.29 10.21 8.36
CA THR A 26 -15.83 10.25 8.40
C THR A 26 -15.29 10.29 9.82
N ARG A 27 -15.86 11.12 10.70
CA ARG A 27 -15.44 11.23 12.10
C ARG A 27 -15.68 9.97 12.92
N THR A 28 -16.57 9.09 12.47
CA THR A 28 -16.91 7.85 13.17
C THR A 28 -16.32 6.59 12.52
N GLY A 29 -15.36 6.74 11.58
CA GLY A 29 -14.49 5.66 11.16
C GLY A 29 -14.68 5.14 9.72
N ILE A 30 -15.58 5.73 8.92
CA ILE A 30 -15.66 5.44 7.49
C ILE A 30 -15.32 6.72 6.72
N GLU A 31 -14.19 6.75 6.04
CA GLU A 31 -13.75 7.91 5.27
C GLU A 31 -14.64 8.14 4.05
N VAL A 32 -15.13 9.38 3.91
CA VAL A 32 -15.80 9.85 2.69
C VAL A 32 -14.80 10.66 1.90
N ASP A 33 -14.29 10.07 0.80
CA ASP A 33 -13.21 10.64 -0.02
C ASP A 33 -13.73 11.76 -0.94
N ASP A 34 -14.91 11.60 -1.56
CA ASP A 34 -15.50 12.63 -2.43
C ASP A 34 -17.03 12.67 -2.33
N LEU A 35 -17.60 13.80 -2.72
CA LEU A 35 -19.02 14.04 -2.90
C LEU A 35 -19.33 14.32 -4.37
N ILE A 36 -19.89 13.35 -5.06
CA ILE A 36 -20.28 13.45 -6.45
C ILE A 36 -21.69 14.04 -6.54
N ASP A 37 -21.82 15.23 -7.09
CA ASP A 37 -23.10 15.91 -7.31
C ASP A 37 -23.45 15.89 -8.80
N TYR A 38 -24.42 15.08 -9.17
CA TYR A 38 -24.86 14.95 -10.55
C TYR A 38 -25.63 16.16 -11.06
N THR A 39 -26.03 17.08 -10.18
CA THR A 39 -26.69 18.34 -10.56
C THR A 39 -25.69 19.47 -10.78
N LYS A 40 -24.44 19.29 -10.38
CA LYS A 40 -23.38 20.30 -10.43
C LYS A 40 -23.12 20.73 -11.88
N ASP A 41 -23.09 22.03 -12.09
CA ASP A 41 -22.83 22.66 -13.40
C ASP A 41 -23.88 22.38 -14.48
N ILE A 42 -25.01 21.73 -14.16
CA ILE A 42 -26.14 21.51 -15.08
C ILE A 42 -27.24 22.51 -14.79
N LYS A 43 -27.76 23.18 -15.84
CA LYS A 43 -28.87 24.12 -15.73
C LYS A 43 -29.74 24.06 -16.98
N ASN A 44 -31.05 24.22 -16.80
CA ASN A 44 -32.04 24.26 -17.87
C ASN A 44 -32.00 23.01 -18.74
N LEU A 45 -31.98 21.86 -18.11
CA LEU A 45 -32.09 20.54 -18.74
C LEU A 45 -33.53 20.03 -18.50
N VAL A 46 -34.25 19.81 -19.57
CA VAL A 46 -35.67 19.42 -19.48
C VAL A 46 -35.99 18.21 -20.35
N VAL A 47 -37.08 17.55 -20.05
CA VAL A 47 -37.65 16.54 -20.93
C VAL A 47 -38.29 17.25 -22.13
N GLY A 48 -38.02 16.77 -23.35
CA GLY A 48 -38.63 17.22 -24.57
C GLY A 48 -39.37 16.10 -25.29
N PHE A 49 -40.41 16.42 -26.03
CA PHE A 49 -41.12 15.49 -26.91
C PHE A 49 -40.89 15.87 -28.37
N VAL A 50 -40.35 15.00 -29.17
CA VAL A 50 -40.07 15.21 -30.59
C VAL A 50 -41.38 15.07 -31.38
N LYS A 51 -42.02 16.21 -31.75
CA LYS A 51 -43.29 16.22 -32.52
C LYS A 51 -43.11 15.84 -33.98
N SER A 52 -42.01 16.31 -34.59
CA SER A 52 -41.70 15.96 -35.99
C SER A 52 -40.19 15.97 -36.22
N LYS A 53 -39.77 15.19 -37.24
CA LYS A 53 -38.38 15.09 -37.70
C LYS A 53 -38.37 15.19 -39.23
N GLU A 54 -37.52 16.05 -39.74
CA GLU A 54 -37.32 16.20 -41.19
C GLU A 54 -35.77 16.12 -41.46
N LYS A 55 -35.45 15.68 -42.70
CA LYS A 55 -34.05 15.68 -43.12
C LYS A 55 -33.56 17.12 -43.27
N HIS A 56 -32.31 17.38 -42.82
CA HIS A 56 -31.72 18.67 -43.02
C HIS A 56 -31.49 18.94 -44.52
N PRO A 57 -31.84 20.15 -45.06
CA PRO A 57 -31.76 20.42 -46.51
C PRO A 57 -30.34 20.33 -47.05
N ASP A 58 -29.31 20.69 -46.29
CA ASP A 58 -27.91 20.81 -46.75
C ASP A 58 -26.93 19.89 -45.96
N ALA A 59 -27.45 18.82 -45.28
CA ALA A 59 -26.57 17.91 -44.50
C ALA A 59 -27.18 16.54 -44.32
N ASP A 60 -26.60 15.51 -44.93
CA ASP A 60 -27.11 14.11 -44.95
C ASP A 60 -27.21 13.47 -43.55
N LYS A 61 -26.39 13.89 -42.62
CA LYS A 61 -26.30 13.33 -41.24
C LYS A 61 -27.10 14.13 -40.21
N LEU A 62 -27.72 15.24 -40.59
CA LEU A 62 -28.48 16.08 -39.67
C LEU A 62 -29.97 15.94 -39.90
N ASN A 63 -30.75 16.10 -38.84
CA ASN A 63 -32.20 16.17 -38.88
C ASN A 63 -32.64 17.47 -38.20
N VAL A 64 -33.71 18.06 -38.70
CA VAL A 64 -34.42 19.21 -38.13
C VAL A 64 -35.61 18.68 -37.35
N CYS A 65 -35.63 18.86 -36.04
CA CYS A 65 -36.65 18.36 -35.15
C CYS A 65 -37.48 19.53 -34.58
N GLN A 66 -38.79 19.38 -34.51
CA GLN A 66 -39.67 20.25 -33.73
C GLN A 66 -39.95 19.58 -32.40
N VAL A 67 -39.47 20.18 -31.30
CA VAL A 67 -39.46 19.57 -29.98
C VAL A 67 -40.30 20.41 -29.00
N ASP A 68 -41.29 19.78 -28.43
CA ASP A 68 -42.07 20.35 -27.33
C ASP A 68 -41.27 20.27 -26.04
N ILE A 69 -41.01 21.38 -25.42
CA ILE A 69 -40.21 21.48 -24.15
C ILE A 69 -41.09 22.07 -23.03
N GLY A 70 -42.42 21.95 -23.15
CA GLY A 70 -43.34 22.48 -22.14
C GLY A 70 -43.58 23.99 -22.26
N GLU A 71 -43.24 24.62 -23.42
CA GLU A 71 -43.51 26.00 -23.73
C GLU A 71 -44.69 26.11 -24.73
N ASP A 72 -45.23 27.31 -24.92
CA ASP A 72 -46.42 27.52 -25.76
C ASP A 72 -46.23 27.03 -27.20
N GLU A 73 -45.02 27.15 -27.75
CA GLU A 73 -44.67 26.68 -29.09
C GLU A 73 -43.47 25.71 -29.05
N PRO A 74 -43.45 24.68 -29.91
CA PRO A 74 -42.30 23.79 -30.01
C PRO A 74 -41.08 24.55 -30.54
N VAL A 75 -39.88 24.14 -30.06
CA VAL A 75 -38.62 24.72 -30.49
C VAL A 75 -37.97 23.87 -31.58
N GLN A 76 -37.33 24.53 -32.55
CA GLN A 76 -36.56 23.86 -33.59
C GLN A 76 -35.17 23.51 -33.05
N ILE A 77 -34.81 22.23 -33.12
CA ILE A 77 -33.46 21.72 -32.74
C ILE A 77 -32.92 20.88 -33.91
N VAL A 78 -31.67 21.20 -34.29
CA VAL A 78 -30.95 20.38 -35.28
C VAL A 78 -30.17 19.31 -34.53
N CYS A 79 -30.42 18.05 -34.84
CA CYS A 79 -29.81 16.89 -34.17
C CYS A 79 -29.09 15.99 -35.18
N GLY A 80 -27.88 15.59 -34.84
CA GLY A 80 -27.04 14.66 -35.62
C GLY A 80 -27.10 13.21 -35.14
N ALA A 81 -27.86 12.91 -34.10
CA ALA A 81 -27.91 11.56 -33.54
C ALA A 81 -28.65 10.60 -34.51
N PRO A 82 -28.12 9.37 -34.70
CA PRO A 82 -28.71 8.40 -35.62
C PRO A 82 -30.06 7.86 -35.15
N ASN A 83 -30.32 7.89 -33.83
CA ASN A 83 -31.48 7.29 -33.17
C ASN A 83 -32.60 8.30 -32.86
N VAL A 84 -32.50 9.61 -33.24
CA VAL A 84 -33.55 10.57 -33.02
C VAL A 84 -34.74 10.27 -33.99
N ASP A 85 -35.96 10.25 -33.44
CA ASP A 85 -37.18 10.10 -34.25
C ASP A 85 -38.38 10.87 -33.67
N ALA A 86 -39.42 11.05 -34.50
CA ALA A 86 -40.67 11.63 -34.04
C ALA A 86 -41.39 10.68 -33.06
N GLY A 87 -42.07 11.24 -32.08
CA GLY A 87 -42.78 10.48 -31.06
C GLY A 87 -41.92 10.10 -29.83
N GLN A 88 -40.67 10.49 -29.81
CA GLN A 88 -39.75 10.17 -28.70
C GLN A 88 -39.76 11.23 -27.61
N TYR A 89 -39.64 10.79 -26.35
CA TYR A 89 -39.27 11.64 -25.22
C TYR A 89 -37.77 11.62 -25.07
N VAL A 90 -37.14 12.81 -24.99
CA VAL A 90 -35.69 12.99 -25.04
C VAL A 90 -35.21 14.02 -24.01
N ILE A 91 -33.93 14.03 -23.73
CA ILE A 91 -33.29 15.05 -22.89
C ILE A 91 -32.97 16.28 -23.75
N VAL A 92 -33.41 17.46 -23.33
CA VAL A 92 -33.17 18.73 -24.04
C VAL A 92 -32.50 19.75 -23.14
N ALA A 93 -31.31 20.21 -23.54
CA ALA A 93 -30.69 21.39 -22.96
C ALA A 93 -31.21 22.65 -23.68
N LYS A 94 -31.98 23.49 -22.95
CA LYS A 94 -32.57 24.73 -23.45
C LYS A 94 -31.52 25.81 -23.71
N VAL A 95 -31.87 26.80 -24.51
CA VAL A 95 -31.02 28.02 -24.66
C VAL A 95 -30.80 28.68 -23.31
N GLY A 96 -29.54 29.02 -23.01
CA GLY A 96 -29.08 29.48 -21.68
C GLY A 96 -28.74 28.37 -20.72
N GLY A 97 -28.90 27.11 -21.09
CA GLY A 97 -28.50 25.94 -20.34
C GLY A 97 -26.99 25.82 -20.22
N ARG A 98 -26.58 25.03 -19.24
CA ARG A 98 -25.18 24.61 -19.02
C ARG A 98 -25.13 23.10 -18.90
N LEU A 99 -24.08 22.53 -19.45
CA LEU A 99 -23.73 21.13 -19.35
C LEU A 99 -22.32 20.99 -18.75
N PRO A 100 -21.93 19.83 -18.23
CA PRO A 100 -20.61 19.56 -17.71
C PRO A 100 -19.49 19.97 -18.68
N GLY A 101 -18.30 20.26 -18.15
CA GLY A 101 -17.19 20.77 -18.97
C GLY A 101 -17.34 22.24 -19.39
N GLY A 102 -18.30 22.98 -18.82
CA GLY A 102 -18.50 24.42 -19.07
C GLY A 102 -19.23 24.72 -20.40
N ILE A 103 -19.89 23.73 -21.01
CA ILE A 103 -20.62 23.90 -22.26
C ILE A 103 -21.84 24.76 -22.01
N LYS A 104 -21.98 25.85 -22.78
CA LYS A 104 -23.12 26.77 -22.71
C LYS A 104 -23.98 26.66 -23.97
N ILE A 105 -25.25 26.32 -23.81
CA ILE A 105 -26.19 26.20 -24.91
C ILE A 105 -26.64 27.57 -25.35
N LYS A 106 -26.45 27.86 -26.62
CA LYS A 106 -26.83 29.12 -27.28
C LYS A 106 -27.66 28.85 -28.53
N ARG A 107 -28.47 29.85 -28.95
CA ARG A 107 -29.06 29.81 -30.28
C ARG A 107 -27.95 29.72 -31.32
N ALA A 108 -28.02 28.76 -32.21
CA ALA A 108 -27.04 28.51 -33.26
C ALA A 108 -27.70 28.36 -34.63
N LYS A 109 -26.91 28.52 -35.69
CA LYS A 109 -27.27 28.08 -37.02
C LYS A 109 -26.34 26.97 -37.44
N LEU A 110 -26.89 25.80 -37.69
CA LEU A 110 -26.16 24.65 -38.16
C LEU A 110 -26.44 24.45 -39.65
N ARG A 111 -25.45 24.74 -40.49
CA ARG A 111 -25.54 24.73 -41.98
C ARG A 111 -26.80 25.44 -42.54
N GLY A 112 -27.10 26.61 -41.94
CA GLY A 112 -28.26 27.42 -42.39
C GLY A 112 -29.52 27.31 -41.57
N GLU A 113 -29.79 26.15 -40.96
CA GLU A 113 -30.95 25.90 -40.10
C GLU A 113 -30.74 26.36 -38.66
N ARG A 114 -31.77 26.95 -38.04
CA ARG A 114 -31.78 27.41 -36.66
C ARG A 114 -31.82 26.23 -35.71
N SER A 115 -31.03 26.28 -34.62
CA SER A 115 -31.16 25.35 -33.50
C SER A 115 -31.29 26.14 -32.21
N GLU A 116 -32.38 25.92 -31.46
CA GLU A 116 -32.73 26.64 -30.23
C GLU A 116 -32.69 25.69 -29.03
N GLY A 117 -31.67 24.88 -28.96
CA GLY A 117 -31.41 23.89 -27.93
C GLY A 117 -30.53 22.76 -28.44
N MET A 118 -30.36 21.77 -27.62
CA MET A 118 -29.60 20.56 -27.92
C MET A 118 -30.32 19.35 -27.34
N ILE A 119 -30.53 18.33 -28.14
CA ILE A 119 -31.00 17.01 -27.68
C ILE A 119 -29.77 16.27 -27.22
N CYS A 120 -29.73 15.79 -25.97
CA CYS A 120 -28.52 15.30 -25.30
C CYS A 120 -28.45 13.77 -25.21
N SER A 121 -27.26 13.27 -25.28
CA SER A 121 -26.89 11.92 -24.84
C SER A 121 -26.64 11.90 -23.33
N LEU A 122 -26.51 10.71 -22.74
CA LEU A 122 -26.10 10.57 -21.35
C LEU A 122 -24.65 11.04 -21.10
N GLN A 123 -23.76 10.92 -22.08
CA GLN A 123 -22.39 11.44 -22.00
C GLN A 123 -22.34 12.96 -21.85
N GLU A 124 -23.20 13.66 -22.61
CA GLU A 124 -23.25 15.12 -22.60
C GLU A 124 -23.76 15.69 -21.28
N ILE A 125 -24.53 14.91 -20.51
CA ILE A 125 -24.93 15.27 -19.15
C ILE A 125 -23.98 14.77 -18.06
N GLY A 126 -22.81 14.21 -18.44
CA GLY A 126 -21.73 13.87 -17.51
C GLY A 126 -21.66 12.41 -17.08
N ILE A 127 -22.47 11.52 -17.64
CA ILE A 127 -22.37 10.09 -17.34
C ILE A 127 -21.20 9.48 -18.11
N SER A 128 -20.32 8.78 -17.40
CA SER A 128 -19.19 8.08 -18.03
C SER A 128 -19.67 7.03 -19.04
N SER A 129 -19.00 6.96 -20.19
CA SER A 129 -19.29 5.95 -21.23
C SER A 129 -19.27 4.51 -20.71
N ASN A 130 -18.52 4.24 -19.64
CA ASN A 130 -18.42 2.92 -19.03
C ASN A 130 -19.74 2.47 -18.38
N TYR A 131 -20.61 3.39 -17.99
CA TYR A 131 -21.86 3.12 -17.27
C TYR A 131 -23.11 3.32 -18.11
N ILE A 132 -22.95 3.74 -19.37
CA ILE A 132 -24.09 3.95 -20.28
C ILE A 132 -24.55 2.60 -20.83
N PRO A 133 -25.88 2.30 -20.81
CA PRO A 133 -26.39 1.10 -21.44
C PRO A 133 -25.99 1.03 -22.93
N LYS A 134 -25.65 -0.15 -23.42
CA LYS A 134 -25.16 -0.35 -24.81
C LYS A 134 -26.10 0.22 -25.88
N SER A 135 -27.42 0.20 -25.64
CA SER A 135 -28.44 0.76 -26.54
C SER A 135 -28.33 2.27 -26.74
N PHE A 136 -27.67 2.99 -25.79
CA PHE A 136 -27.51 4.45 -25.80
C PHE A 136 -26.04 4.88 -25.90
N GLU A 137 -25.11 3.94 -26.15
CA GLU A 137 -23.68 4.24 -26.29
C GLU A 137 -23.38 5.16 -27.49
N SER A 138 -24.16 5.05 -28.55
CA SER A 138 -24.11 5.93 -29.73
C SER A 138 -25.43 6.59 -29.98
N GLY A 139 -25.57 7.87 -29.66
CA GLY A 139 -26.77 8.65 -29.92
C GLY A 139 -27.32 9.34 -28.68
N ILE A 140 -28.58 9.80 -28.81
CA ILE A 140 -29.27 10.46 -27.71
C ILE A 140 -29.94 9.46 -26.77
N TYR A 141 -30.22 9.87 -25.54
CA TYR A 141 -31.08 9.10 -24.64
C TYR A 141 -32.55 9.29 -25.00
N VAL A 142 -33.28 8.18 -25.04
CA VAL A 142 -34.71 8.15 -25.32
C VAL A 142 -35.43 7.47 -24.16
N PHE A 143 -36.35 8.16 -23.50
CA PHE A 143 -37.16 7.58 -22.44
C PHE A 143 -38.10 6.49 -23.03
N SER A 144 -38.17 5.37 -22.36
CA SER A 144 -39.06 4.24 -22.75
C SER A 144 -40.52 4.48 -22.37
N GLU A 145 -40.77 5.36 -21.40
CA GLU A 145 -42.10 5.64 -20.85
C GLU A 145 -42.53 7.07 -21.12
N TYR A 146 -43.85 7.31 -21.00
CA TYR A 146 -44.43 8.64 -21.09
C TYR A 146 -43.78 9.59 -20.06
N GLN A 147 -43.34 10.75 -20.52
CA GLN A 147 -42.84 11.85 -19.75
C GLN A 147 -43.61 13.14 -20.01
N VAL A 148 -43.66 14.04 -19.04
CA VAL A 148 -44.26 15.35 -19.21
C VAL A 148 -43.23 16.33 -19.78
N PRO A 149 -43.39 16.86 -21.00
CA PRO A 149 -42.47 17.84 -21.56
C PRO A 149 -42.31 19.06 -20.68
N GLY A 150 -41.06 19.54 -20.54
CA GLY A 150 -40.70 20.68 -19.69
C GLY A 150 -40.36 20.35 -18.25
N THR A 151 -40.55 19.11 -17.79
CA THR A 151 -40.07 18.68 -16.47
C THR A 151 -38.58 18.63 -16.43
N ASP A 152 -38.00 18.74 -15.25
CA ASP A 152 -36.55 18.60 -15.05
C ASP A 152 -36.11 17.20 -15.49
N ALA A 153 -35.13 17.15 -16.40
CA ALA A 153 -34.64 15.89 -16.95
C ALA A 153 -33.82 15.07 -15.96
N LEU A 154 -33.10 15.71 -15.02
CA LEU A 154 -32.34 14.99 -14.01
C LEU A 154 -33.28 14.29 -13.02
N GLN A 155 -34.40 14.95 -12.65
CA GLN A 155 -35.44 14.30 -11.84
C GLN A 155 -36.10 13.14 -12.59
N ALA A 156 -36.43 13.34 -13.87
CA ALA A 156 -37.01 12.27 -14.70
C ALA A 156 -36.07 11.07 -14.88
N LEU A 157 -34.78 11.28 -14.79
CA LEU A 157 -33.72 10.26 -14.85
C LEU A 157 -33.31 9.71 -13.47
N TYR A 158 -33.89 10.21 -12.38
CA TYR A 158 -33.43 9.89 -11.00
C TYR A 158 -31.95 10.20 -10.75
N LEU A 159 -31.42 11.26 -11.39
CA LEU A 159 -30.05 11.71 -11.29
C LEU A 159 -29.90 13.01 -10.45
N ASP A 160 -30.99 13.55 -9.89
CA ASP A 160 -30.98 14.69 -8.98
C ASP A 160 -30.55 14.28 -7.57
N ASP A 161 -29.31 13.79 -7.46
CA ASP A 161 -28.77 13.14 -6.27
C ASP A 161 -27.31 13.56 -6.00
N GLN A 162 -26.89 13.36 -4.76
CA GLN A 162 -25.51 13.46 -4.31
C GLN A 162 -25.04 12.09 -3.82
N VAL A 163 -23.92 11.64 -4.33
CA VAL A 163 -23.32 10.33 -4.03
C VAL A 163 -22.04 10.52 -3.22
N MET A 164 -21.95 9.83 -2.10
CA MET A 164 -20.74 9.77 -1.26
C MET A 164 -19.83 8.65 -1.77
N GLU A 165 -18.57 8.95 -1.99
CA GLU A 165 -17.56 7.94 -2.27
C GLU A 165 -16.87 7.54 -0.97
N PHE A 166 -17.07 6.28 -0.55
CA PHE A 166 -16.44 5.72 0.67
C PHE A 166 -15.13 5.05 0.33
N ASP A 167 -14.07 5.42 1.05
CA ASP A 167 -12.84 4.62 1.13
C ASP A 167 -12.95 3.66 2.33
N LEU A 168 -13.18 2.39 2.02
CA LEU A 168 -13.47 1.36 3.00
C LEU A 168 -12.24 0.54 3.34
N THR A 169 -11.87 0.54 4.61
CA THR A 169 -10.86 -0.38 5.14
C THR A 169 -11.32 -1.85 5.01
N PRO A 170 -10.39 -2.81 4.89
CA PRO A 170 -10.74 -4.21 4.66
C PRO A 170 -11.62 -4.85 5.74
N ASN A 171 -11.62 -4.33 6.97
CA ASN A 171 -12.44 -4.81 8.08
C ASN A 171 -13.91 -4.39 7.97
N ARG A 172 -14.22 -3.28 7.30
CA ARG A 172 -15.58 -2.75 7.17
C ARG A 172 -16.32 -3.32 5.94
N ALA A 173 -16.33 -4.67 5.82
CA ALA A 173 -17.08 -5.39 4.78
C ALA A 173 -18.59 -5.12 4.82
N ASP A 174 -19.16 -4.85 5.99
CA ASP A 174 -20.55 -4.48 6.20
C ASP A 174 -20.95 -3.26 5.38
N ALA A 175 -20.10 -2.25 5.32
CA ALA A 175 -20.34 -1.01 4.59
C ALA A 175 -20.19 -1.13 3.04
N LEU A 176 -19.91 -2.32 2.51
CA LEU A 176 -19.97 -2.61 1.07
C LEU A 176 -21.42 -2.81 0.58
N SER A 177 -22.40 -2.28 1.32
CA SER A 177 -23.82 -2.36 0.98
C SER A 177 -24.59 -1.13 1.46
N MET A 178 -25.75 -0.87 0.82
CA MET A 178 -26.65 0.20 1.24
C MET A 178 -27.24 -0.08 2.62
N ILE A 179 -27.61 -1.33 2.89
CA ILE A 179 -28.17 -1.75 4.19
C ILE A 179 -27.12 -1.63 5.29
N GLY A 180 -25.88 -2.08 5.04
CA GLY A 180 -24.80 -1.93 6.01
C GLY A 180 -24.48 -0.47 6.33
N THR A 181 -24.45 0.39 5.31
CA THR A 181 -24.34 1.84 5.47
C THR A 181 -25.53 2.42 6.24
N ALA A 182 -26.75 1.94 5.97
CA ALA A 182 -27.94 2.39 6.68
C ALA A 182 -27.90 2.04 8.17
N TYR A 183 -27.33 0.89 8.57
CA TYR A 183 -27.12 0.56 9.98
C TYR A 183 -26.15 1.56 10.65
N GLU A 184 -25.05 1.91 9.99
CA GLU A 184 -24.11 2.92 10.48
C GLU A 184 -24.78 4.28 10.65
N VAL A 185 -25.49 4.75 9.64
CA VAL A 185 -26.17 6.04 9.67
C VAL A 185 -27.28 6.05 10.73
N ALA A 186 -28.02 4.94 10.87
CA ALA A 186 -29.02 4.80 11.92
C ALA A 186 -28.42 4.93 13.32
N ALA A 187 -27.23 4.33 13.54
CA ALA A 187 -26.49 4.48 14.79
C ALA A 187 -26.08 5.93 15.05
N LEU A 188 -25.54 6.62 14.04
CA LEU A 188 -25.09 8.02 14.15
C LEU A 188 -26.22 9.00 14.48
N TYR A 189 -27.42 8.76 13.95
CA TYR A 189 -28.60 9.62 14.16
C TYR A 189 -29.54 9.10 15.24
N ASN A 190 -29.20 7.99 15.90
CA ASN A 190 -30.02 7.31 16.89
C ASN A 190 -31.45 7.07 16.38
N THR A 191 -31.53 6.57 15.14
CA THR A 191 -32.78 6.24 14.45
C THR A 191 -32.86 4.75 14.17
N LYS A 192 -34.02 4.29 13.67
CA LYS A 192 -34.19 2.88 13.27
C LYS A 192 -34.11 2.77 11.76
N MET A 193 -33.45 1.70 11.32
CA MET A 193 -33.42 1.32 9.91
C MET A 193 -34.70 0.57 9.55
N THR A 194 -35.21 0.79 8.32
CA THR A 194 -36.33 0.06 7.73
C THR A 194 -35.79 -0.89 6.68
N LYS A 195 -36.07 -2.19 6.78
CA LYS A 195 -35.72 -3.17 5.76
C LYS A 195 -36.64 -3.11 4.55
N PRO A 196 -36.11 -3.43 3.35
CA PRO A 196 -36.93 -3.50 2.13
C PRO A 196 -37.85 -4.72 2.15
N GLU A 197 -38.90 -4.69 1.28
CA GLU A 197 -39.82 -5.81 1.11
C GLU A 197 -39.16 -7.00 0.40
N THR A 198 -39.34 -8.21 0.94
CA THR A 198 -38.77 -9.47 0.44
C THR A 198 -39.83 -10.54 0.13
N THR A 199 -41.10 -10.28 0.43
CA THR A 199 -42.17 -11.27 0.31
C THR A 199 -42.65 -11.40 -1.15
N SER A 200 -42.49 -12.54 -1.74
CA SER A 200 -43.04 -12.87 -3.06
C SER A 200 -44.24 -13.83 -2.98
N ASN A 201 -45.12 -13.78 -4.00
CA ASN A 201 -46.19 -14.77 -4.14
C ASN A 201 -45.61 -16.02 -4.80
N GLU A 202 -45.66 -17.13 -4.11
CA GLU A 202 -45.10 -18.40 -4.60
C GLU A 202 -46.19 -19.22 -5.33
N LEU A 203 -45.76 -19.98 -6.36
CA LEU A 203 -46.57 -21.01 -7.01
C LEU A 203 -46.71 -22.22 -6.10
N GLU A 204 -47.67 -23.11 -6.41
CA GLU A 204 -47.78 -24.41 -5.69
C GLU A 204 -46.71 -25.43 -6.11
N LEU A 205 -46.07 -25.21 -7.28
CA LEU A 205 -44.99 -26.08 -7.77
C LEU A 205 -43.73 -25.84 -6.94
N SER A 206 -43.14 -26.91 -6.42
CA SER A 206 -41.95 -26.86 -5.57
C SER A 206 -40.67 -26.82 -6.41
N ALA A 207 -39.75 -25.94 -6.04
CA ALA A 207 -38.41 -25.89 -6.65
C ALA A 207 -37.62 -27.18 -6.44
N ASN A 208 -37.92 -27.95 -5.37
CA ASN A 208 -37.29 -29.24 -5.09
C ASN A 208 -37.70 -30.35 -6.09
N ASP A 209 -38.78 -30.19 -6.85
CA ASP A 209 -39.17 -31.10 -7.91
C ASP A 209 -38.35 -30.87 -9.20
N GLU A 210 -37.71 -29.72 -9.34
CA GLU A 210 -37.01 -29.32 -10.56
C GLU A 210 -35.51 -29.16 -10.39
N LEU A 211 -35.01 -28.94 -9.15
CA LEU A 211 -33.61 -28.70 -8.89
C LEU A 211 -33.16 -29.40 -7.62
N THR A 212 -31.93 -29.91 -7.65
CA THR A 212 -31.19 -30.41 -6.48
C THR A 212 -29.88 -29.66 -6.34
N VAL A 213 -29.48 -29.40 -5.12
CA VAL A 213 -28.19 -28.75 -4.81
C VAL A 213 -27.36 -29.65 -3.91
N THR A 214 -26.09 -29.86 -4.24
CA THR A 214 -25.14 -30.64 -3.45
C THR A 214 -23.83 -29.89 -3.29
N ILE A 215 -23.29 -29.88 -2.07
CA ILE A 215 -21.96 -29.37 -1.75
C ILE A 215 -21.06 -30.59 -1.46
N GLU A 216 -19.92 -30.68 -2.17
CA GLU A 216 -18.95 -31.76 -1.95
C GLU A 216 -17.90 -31.39 -0.86
N ASN A 217 -17.67 -30.12 -0.58
CA ASN A 217 -16.71 -29.66 0.43
C ASN A 217 -17.32 -28.52 1.25
N GLU A 218 -17.91 -28.86 2.38
CA GLU A 218 -18.55 -27.90 3.29
C GLU A 218 -17.55 -26.93 3.97
N ASP A 219 -16.28 -27.32 4.13
CA ASP A 219 -15.25 -26.43 4.67
C ASP A 219 -14.97 -25.25 3.72
N LYS A 220 -15.18 -25.45 2.42
CA LYS A 220 -14.96 -24.42 1.40
C LYS A 220 -16.23 -23.71 0.97
N VAL A 221 -17.37 -24.38 1.13
CA VAL A 221 -18.69 -23.87 0.80
C VAL A 221 -19.64 -24.21 1.95
N PRO A 222 -19.68 -23.42 3.02
CA PRO A 222 -20.54 -23.71 4.17
C PRO A 222 -22.02 -23.77 3.85
N TYR A 223 -22.47 -22.96 2.87
CA TYR A 223 -23.86 -22.87 2.51
C TYR A 223 -24.05 -22.46 1.06
N TYR A 224 -25.00 -23.08 0.40
CA TYR A 224 -25.49 -22.71 -0.93
C TYR A 224 -26.99 -22.87 -0.99
N SER A 225 -27.68 -21.83 -1.45
CA SER A 225 -29.11 -21.82 -1.66
C SER A 225 -29.49 -21.40 -3.08
N ALA A 226 -30.59 -21.96 -3.58
CA ALA A 226 -31.14 -21.64 -4.88
C ALA A 226 -32.64 -21.40 -4.80
N ARG A 227 -33.14 -20.45 -5.59
CA ARG A 227 -34.57 -20.26 -5.87
C ARG A 227 -34.80 -20.36 -7.37
N VAL A 228 -35.93 -20.91 -7.76
CA VAL A 228 -36.31 -21.06 -9.17
C VAL A 228 -37.44 -20.07 -9.48
N VAL A 229 -37.30 -19.35 -10.60
CA VAL A 229 -38.29 -18.37 -11.06
C VAL A 229 -38.56 -18.63 -12.53
N HIS A 230 -39.84 -18.94 -12.86
CA HIS A 230 -40.31 -19.21 -14.20
C HIS A 230 -40.89 -17.97 -14.88
N ASP A 231 -41.07 -18.06 -16.21
CA ASP A 231 -41.76 -17.11 -17.08
C ASP A 231 -41.25 -15.67 -16.98
N VAL A 232 -39.93 -15.50 -16.70
CA VAL A 232 -39.33 -14.16 -16.71
C VAL A 232 -39.36 -13.56 -18.13
N THR A 233 -39.57 -12.29 -18.21
CA THR A 233 -39.47 -11.50 -19.45
C THR A 233 -38.23 -10.63 -19.38
N ILE A 234 -37.30 -10.82 -20.33
CA ILE A 234 -36.07 -10.02 -20.39
C ILE A 234 -36.35 -8.70 -21.09
N GLU A 235 -36.24 -7.62 -20.34
CA GLU A 235 -36.49 -6.25 -20.80
C GLU A 235 -35.49 -5.30 -20.13
N PRO A 236 -35.35 -4.03 -20.58
CA PRO A 236 -34.62 -3.03 -19.80
C PRO A 236 -35.21 -2.88 -18.40
N SER A 237 -34.37 -2.76 -17.39
CA SER A 237 -34.79 -2.48 -16.02
C SER A 237 -35.45 -1.08 -15.90
N PRO A 238 -36.28 -0.83 -14.85
CA PRO A 238 -36.87 0.49 -14.64
C PRO A 238 -35.84 1.60 -14.54
N ILE A 239 -36.18 2.81 -15.01
CA ILE A 239 -35.23 3.95 -15.03
C ILE A 239 -34.62 4.24 -13.68
N TRP A 240 -35.40 4.15 -12.59
CA TRP A 240 -34.91 4.38 -11.24
C TRP A 240 -33.82 3.34 -10.83
N MET A 241 -33.97 2.08 -11.24
CA MET A 241 -32.99 1.02 -10.96
C MET A 241 -31.72 1.25 -11.81
N GLN A 242 -31.86 1.56 -13.09
CA GLN A 242 -30.74 1.93 -13.96
C GLN A 242 -29.95 3.12 -13.38
N ALA A 243 -30.63 4.15 -12.91
CA ALA A 243 -30.02 5.32 -12.32
C ALA A 243 -29.20 4.97 -11.04
N ARG A 244 -29.74 4.11 -10.16
CA ARG A 244 -29.03 3.63 -8.97
C ARG A 244 -27.79 2.84 -9.31
N LEU A 245 -27.85 1.96 -10.31
CA LEU A 245 -26.69 1.22 -10.80
C LEU A 245 -25.64 2.16 -11.40
N ILE A 246 -26.05 3.11 -12.24
CA ILE A 246 -25.15 4.11 -12.82
C ILE A 246 -24.45 4.93 -11.73
N LYS A 247 -25.21 5.41 -10.73
CA LYS A 247 -24.68 6.16 -9.58
C LYS A 247 -23.72 5.30 -8.72
N ALA A 248 -23.89 3.99 -8.71
CA ALA A 248 -23.01 3.03 -8.04
C ALA A 248 -21.84 2.53 -8.92
N GLY A 249 -21.70 3.05 -10.15
CA GLY A 249 -20.61 2.69 -11.05
C GLY A 249 -20.82 1.38 -11.82
N ILE A 250 -22.05 0.90 -11.94
CA ILE A 250 -22.41 -0.33 -12.66
C ILE A 250 -23.21 0.01 -13.93
N ARG A 251 -22.85 -0.61 -15.06
CA ARG A 251 -23.57 -0.47 -16.32
C ARG A 251 -24.85 -1.31 -16.29
N PRO A 252 -26.04 -0.74 -16.51
CA PRO A 252 -27.26 -1.49 -16.69
C PRO A 252 -27.22 -2.37 -17.96
N ILE A 253 -27.78 -3.57 -17.87
CA ILE A 253 -27.81 -4.57 -18.97
C ILE A 253 -29.26 -4.94 -19.33
N ASN A 254 -29.95 -5.64 -18.44
CA ASN A 254 -31.34 -6.01 -18.51
C ASN A 254 -31.91 -6.20 -17.09
N ASN A 255 -33.20 -6.28 -16.96
CA ASN A 255 -33.89 -6.34 -15.67
C ASN A 255 -33.42 -7.48 -14.77
N VAL A 256 -33.11 -8.68 -15.32
CA VAL A 256 -32.64 -9.82 -14.49
C VAL A 256 -31.24 -9.60 -13.96
N VAL A 257 -30.29 -9.23 -14.83
CA VAL A 257 -28.89 -8.95 -14.42
C VAL A 257 -28.83 -7.71 -13.52
N ASP A 258 -29.60 -6.69 -13.83
CA ASP A 258 -29.65 -5.45 -13.05
C ASP A 258 -30.23 -5.69 -11.65
N ILE A 259 -31.22 -6.58 -11.51
CA ILE A 259 -31.74 -6.99 -10.19
C ILE A 259 -30.66 -7.71 -9.37
N SER A 260 -29.86 -8.59 -9.98
CA SER A 260 -28.75 -9.25 -9.25
C SER A 260 -27.73 -8.23 -8.73
N ASN A 261 -27.33 -7.27 -9.58
CA ASN A 261 -26.41 -6.19 -9.22
C ASN A 261 -27.02 -5.23 -8.18
N TYR A 262 -28.30 -4.94 -8.32
CA TYR A 262 -29.02 -4.11 -7.37
C TYR A 262 -29.04 -4.73 -5.96
N VAL A 263 -29.38 -6.02 -5.85
CA VAL A 263 -29.40 -6.74 -4.57
C VAL A 263 -28.00 -6.88 -3.99
N LEU A 264 -26.99 -7.11 -4.84
CA LEU A 264 -25.59 -7.10 -4.42
C LEU A 264 -25.21 -5.78 -3.74
N LEU A 265 -25.60 -4.63 -4.32
CA LEU A 265 -25.35 -3.32 -3.74
C LEU A 265 -26.23 -3.05 -2.51
N GLU A 266 -27.48 -3.52 -2.52
CA GLU A 266 -28.45 -3.34 -1.46
C GLU A 266 -28.03 -4.09 -0.17
N TYR A 267 -27.73 -5.40 -0.29
CA TYR A 267 -27.44 -6.31 0.82
C TYR A 267 -25.96 -6.61 1.07
N GLY A 268 -25.10 -6.35 0.08
CA GLY A 268 -23.70 -6.81 0.11
C GLY A 268 -23.54 -8.31 -0.18
N GLN A 269 -24.64 -8.99 -0.54
CA GLN A 269 -24.69 -10.40 -0.92
C GLN A 269 -24.63 -10.53 -2.44
N PRO A 270 -23.53 -11.05 -3.01
CA PRO A 270 -23.50 -11.34 -4.43
C PRO A 270 -24.46 -12.46 -4.77
N LEU A 271 -25.25 -12.24 -5.80
CA LEU A 271 -26.14 -13.22 -6.38
C LEU A 271 -25.70 -13.53 -7.82
N HIS A 272 -25.90 -14.74 -8.25
CA HIS A 272 -25.79 -15.10 -9.66
C HIS A 272 -27.10 -15.67 -10.17
N MET A 273 -27.46 -15.37 -11.44
CA MET A 273 -28.68 -15.83 -12.07
C MET A 273 -28.31 -16.67 -13.29
N PHE A 274 -28.65 -17.96 -13.22
CA PHE A 274 -28.42 -18.90 -14.31
C PHE A 274 -29.66 -19.03 -15.15
N ASP A 275 -29.50 -19.19 -16.46
CA ASP A 275 -30.56 -19.71 -17.34
C ASP A 275 -30.77 -21.20 -17.01
N GLN A 276 -31.94 -21.55 -16.47
CA GLN A 276 -32.28 -22.93 -16.04
C GLN A 276 -32.19 -23.91 -17.19
N ASP A 277 -32.66 -23.55 -18.36
CA ASP A 277 -32.65 -24.42 -19.53
C ASP A 277 -31.22 -24.65 -20.05
N ALA A 278 -30.38 -23.61 -19.96
CA ALA A 278 -28.98 -23.70 -20.35
C ALA A 278 -28.12 -24.54 -19.38
N ILE A 279 -28.46 -24.62 -18.09
CA ILE A 279 -27.80 -25.54 -17.15
C ILE A 279 -27.81 -26.97 -17.71
N GLY A 280 -28.89 -27.36 -18.38
CA GLY A 280 -28.98 -28.64 -19.07
C GLY A 280 -29.12 -29.88 -18.15
N SER A 281 -29.31 -29.62 -16.85
CA SER A 281 -29.56 -30.65 -15.83
C SER A 281 -30.44 -30.11 -14.71
N GLN A 282 -31.00 -31.00 -13.89
CA GLN A 282 -31.78 -30.65 -12.71
C GLN A 282 -30.93 -30.67 -11.44
N GLN A 283 -29.63 -30.39 -11.58
CA GLN A 283 -28.72 -30.41 -10.41
C GLN A 283 -27.65 -29.32 -10.50
N ILE A 284 -27.32 -28.82 -9.34
CA ILE A 284 -26.14 -27.98 -9.11
C ILE A 284 -25.25 -28.69 -8.13
N VAL A 285 -23.98 -28.90 -8.50
CA VAL A 285 -22.96 -29.48 -7.63
C VAL A 285 -21.85 -28.47 -7.44
N VAL A 286 -21.63 -28.07 -6.19
CA VAL A 286 -20.57 -27.11 -5.82
C VAL A 286 -19.40 -27.91 -5.26
N ARG A 287 -18.26 -27.82 -5.91
CA ARG A 287 -17.07 -28.61 -5.61
C ARG A 287 -15.78 -27.83 -5.88
N GLN A 288 -14.67 -28.40 -5.51
CA GLN A 288 -13.37 -27.95 -6.02
C GLN A 288 -13.19 -28.41 -7.48
N ALA A 289 -12.43 -27.62 -8.24
CA ALA A 289 -12.12 -27.95 -9.63
C ALA A 289 -11.24 -29.21 -9.71
N ASN A 290 -11.36 -29.96 -10.81
CA ASN A 290 -10.45 -31.05 -11.11
C ASN A 290 -9.14 -30.52 -11.68
N GLU A 291 -8.07 -31.31 -11.60
CA GLU A 291 -6.77 -30.95 -12.16
C GLU A 291 -6.87 -30.72 -13.68
N GLY A 292 -6.45 -29.54 -14.15
CA GLY A 292 -6.49 -29.17 -15.57
C GLY A 292 -7.90 -28.92 -16.12
N GLU A 293 -8.90 -28.78 -15.28
CA GLU A 293 -10.25 -28.43 -15.69
C GLU A 293 -10.28 -27.03 -16.28
N LYS A 294 -11.07 -26.83 -17.32
CA LYS A 294 -11.16 -25.55 -18.02
C LYS A 294 -12.61 -25.08 -18.09
N MET A 295 -12.79 -23.77 -18.08
CA MET A 295 -14.08 -23.14 -18.35
C MET A 295 -13.92 -21.82 -19.10
N THR A 296 -14.94 -21.42 -19.86
CA THR A 296 -15.01 -20.09 -20.44
C THR A 296 -15.88 -19.20 -19.54
N THR A 297 -15.34 -18.08 -19.11
CA THR A 297 -16.04 -17.10 -18.27
C THR A 297 -16.81 -16.08 -19.12
N LEU A 298 -17.71 -15.30 -18.49
CA LEU A 298 -18.56 -14.29 -19.14
C LEU A 298 -17.80 -13.21 -19.94
N ASP A 299 -16.50 -13.11 -19.77
CA ASP A 299 -15.62 -12.23 -20.55
C ASP A 299 -14.99 -12.92 -21.79
N ASP A 300 -15.60 -14.02 -22.25
CA ASP A 300 -15.17 -14.83 -23.40
C ASP A 300 -13.74 -15.40 -23.28
N THR A 301 -13.22 -15.52 -22.06
CA THR A 301 -11.86 -15.99 -21.82
C THR A 301 -11.85 -17.43 -21.29
N GLU A 302 -11.14 -18.35 -21.98
CA GLU A 302 -10.88 -19.71 -21.47
C GLU A 302 -9.87 -19.64 -20.33
N ARG A 303 -10.22 -20.27 -19.19
CA ARG A 303 -9.40 -20.29 -17.99
C ARG A 303 -9.10 -21.71 -17.55
N GLU A 304 -7.84 -21.96 -17.23
CA GLU A 304 -7.38 -23.20 -16.62
C GLU A 304 -7.50 -23.08 -15.11
N LEU A 305 -8.17 -24.05 -14.50
CA LEU A 305 -8.50 -24.07 -13.08
C LEU A 305 -7.50 -24.93 -12.31
N LEU A 306 -7.32 -24.60 -11.05
CA LEU A 306 -6.55 -25.39 -10.08
C LEU A 306 -7.50 -26.13 -9.13
N THR A 307 -7.02 -27.20 -8.54
CA THR A 307 -7.79 -27.98 -7.53
C THR A 307 -8.12 -27.18 -6.27
N SER A 308 -7.53 -26.01 -6.08
CA SER A 308 -7.87 -25.06 -5.01
C SER A 308 -9.05 -24.16 -5.35
N ASP A 309 -9.42 -24.04 -6.64
CA ASP A 309 -10.53 -23.21 -7.08
C ASP A 309 -11.87 -23.90 -6.79
N ILE A 310 -12.89 -23.11 -6.45
CA ILE A 310 -14.24 -23.59 -6.24
C ILE A 310 -15.04 -23.36 -7.52
N VAL A 311 -15.73 -24.37 -7.99
CA VAL A 311 -16.58 -24.31 -9.17
C VAL A 311 -18.01 -24.72 -8.85
N ILE A 312 -18.95 -24.08 -9.52
CA ILE A 312 -20.35 -24.48 -9.56
C ILE A 312 -20.54 -25.25 -10.86
N THR A 313 -21.13 -26.43 -10.79
CA THR A 313 -21.27 -27.32 -11.93
C THR A 313 -22.71 -27.78 -12.09
N ASN A 314 -23.06 -28.23 -13.28
CA ASN A 314 -24.33 -28.90 -13.57
C ASN A 314 -24.29 -30.43 -13.27
N GLY A 315 -23.31 -30.84 -12.43
CA GLY A 315 -23.03 -32.25 -12.16
C GLY A 315 -21.98 -32.86 -13.11
N GLN A 316 -21.63 -32.20 -14.21
CA GLN A 316 -20.62 -32.64 -15.17
C GLN A 316 -19.59 -31.55 -15.48
N THR A 317 -20.05 -30.41 -15.95
CA THR A 317 -19.20 -29.28 -16.41
C THR A 317 -19.34 -28.07 -15.52
N PRO A 318 -18.27 -27.29 -15.30
CA PRO A 318 -18.34 -26.00 -14.63
C PRO A 318 -19.26 -25.03 -15.38
N ILE A 319 -20.17 -24.40 -14.65
CA ILE A 319 -21.07 -23.34 -15.12
C ILE A 319 -20.75 -21.99 -14.51
N ALA A 320 -19.99 -21.96 -13.44
CA ALA A 320 -19.46 -20.71 -12.86
C ALA A 320 -18.20 -20.98 -12.03
N LEU A 321 -17.32 -19.99 -11.98
CA LEU A 321 -16.22 -19.87 -11.03
C LEU A 321 -16.76 -19.21 -9.77
N ALA A 322 -16.94 -20.02 -8.71
CA ALA A 322 -17.67 -19.61 -7.52
C ALA A 322 -17.17 -18.29 -6.92
N GLY A 323 -18.07 -17.37 -6.69
CA GLY A 323 -17.80 -16.07 -6.08
C GLY A 323 -16.93 -15.10 -6.90
N VAL A 324 -16.50 -15.47 -8.11
CA VAL A 324 -15.62 -14.66 -8.96
C VAL A 324 -16.34 -14.24 -10.24
N MET A 325 -16.74 -15.20 -11.07
CA MET A 325 -17.39 -14.88 -12.37
C MET A 325 -18.20 -16.07 -12.88
N GLY A 326 -19.37 -15.78 -13.45
CA GLY A 326 -20.20 -16.76 -14.14
C GLY A 326 -19.54 -17.31 -15.40
N GLY A 327 -20.06 -18.44 -15.88
CA GLY A 327 -19.66 -19.03 -17.16
C GLY A 327 -20.56 -18.57 -18.30
N ASP A 328 -20.00 -18.44 -19.50
CA ASP A 328 -20.73 -18.07 -20.72
C ASP A 328 -21.88 -19.03 -21.05
N PHE A 329 -21.69 -20.30 -20.75
CA PHE A 329 -22.65 -21.36 -21.06
C PHE A 329 -24.03 -21.20 -20.42
N SER A 330 -24.10 -20.69 -19.19
CA SER A 330 -25.34 -20.55 -18.39
C SER A 330 -25.80 -19.10 -18.25
N GLU A 331 -25.31 -18.20 -19.11
CA GLU A 331 -25.65 -16.79 -19.10
C GLU A 331 -27.13 -16.55 -19.44
N VAL A 332 -27.73 -15.58 -18.73
CA VAL A 332 -29.07 -15.07 -19.04
C VAL A 332 -29.05 -14.27 -20.34
N LYS A 333 -29.83 -14.73 -21.34
CA LYS A 333 -29.94 -14.18 -22.70
C LYS A 333 -31.34 -13.62 -22.97
N GLU A 334 -31.52 -12.91 -24.07
CA GLU A 334 -32.80 -12.29 -24.44
C GLU A 334 -34.00 -13.28 -24.50
N HIS A 335 -33.73 -14.57 -24.73
CA HIS A 335 -34.74 -15.63 -24.81
C HIS A 335 -34.89 -16.45 -23.52
N THR A 336 -34.13 -16.15 -22.47
CA THR A 336 -34.23 -16.83 -21.19
C THR A 336 -35.62 -16.60 -20.58
N SER A 337 -36.25 -17.67 -20.14
CA SER A 337 -37.57 -17.65 -19.52
C SER A 337 -37.61 -18.19 -18.11
N ASN A 338 -36.71 -19.12 -17.78
CA ASN A 338 -36.63 -19.72 -16.47
C ASN A 338 -35.23 -19.49 -15.89
N ILE A 339 -35.15 -19.07 -14.64
CA ILE A 339 -33.89 -18.74 -14.01
C ILE A 339 -33.73 -19.44 -12.67
N VAL A 340 -32.47 -19.74 -12.32
CA VAL A 340 -32.06 -20.18 -10.99
C VAL A 340 -31.25 -19.07 -10.36
N ILE A 341 -31.68 -18.58 -9.19
CA ILE A 341 -30.99 -17.57 -8.40
C ILE A 341 -30.08 -18.28 -7.40
N GLU A 342 -28.81 -17.98 -7.42
CA GLU A 342 -27.81 -18.44 -6.46
C GLU A 342 -27.64 -17.45 -5.30
N GLY A 343 -27.61 -17.96 -4.06
CA GLY A 343 -27.09 -17.25 -2.89
C GLY A 343 -26.21 -18.20 -2.09
N ALA A 344 -24.97 -17.80 -1.85
CA ALA A 344 -24.00 -18.73 -1.26
C ALA A 344 -23.02 -18.03 -0.28
N ILE A 345 -22.34 -18.86 0.51
CA ILE A 345 -21.18 -18.48 1.32
C ILE A 345 -20.01 -19.33 0.83
N PHE A 346 -18.93 -18.65 0.44
CA PHE A 346 -17.68 -19.28 0.02
C PHE A 346 -16.54 -18.93 0.98
N ASP A 347 -15.54 -19.82 1.09
CA ASP A 347 -14.32 -19.53 1.85
C ASP A 347 -13.59 -18.31 1.26
N SER A 348 -13.52 -17.25 2.04
CA SER A 348 -12.99 -15.95 1.62
C SER A 348 -11.53 -16.00 1.14
N VAL A 349 -10.71 -16.90 1.75
CA VAL A 349 -9.31 -17.08 1.37
C VAL A 349 -9.21 -17.75 0.01
N SER A 350 -10.02 -18.76 -0.26
CA SER A 350 -10.06 -19.45 -1.56
C SER A 350 -10.48 -18.49 -2.67
N ILE A 351 -11.54 -17.69 -2.47
CA ILE A 351 -11.98 -16.70 -3.46
C ILE A 351 -10.89 -15.66 -3.73
N ARG A 352 -10.24 -15.15 -2.69
CA ARG A 352 -9.14 -14.19 -2.83
C ARG A 352 -7.97 -14.75 -3.64
N HIS A 353 -7.57 -15.99 -3.39
CA HIS A 353 -6.48 -16.65 -4.12
C HIS A 353 -6.83 -16.84 -5.59
N THR A 354 -8.02 -17.33 -5.88
CA THR A 354 -8.52 -17.54 -7.25
C THR A 354 -8.61 -16.21 -8.01
N SER A 355 -9.25 -15.20 -7.43
CA SER A 355 -9.40 -13.85 -8.00
C SER A 355 -8.03 -13.21 -8.33
N ARG A 356 -7.07 -13.28 -7.40
CA ARG A 356 -5.73 -12.72 -7.60
C ARG A 356 -4.93 -13.46 -8.65
N ARG A 357 -4.94 -14.79 -8.61
CA ARG A 357 -4.22 -15.62 -9.57
C ARG A 357 -4.69 -15.42 -11.01
N LEU A 358 -6.00 -15.31 -11.19
CA LEU A 358 -6.60 -15.10 -12.51
C LEU A 358 -6.64 -13.62 -12.92
N ASN A 359 -6.22 -12.71 -12.03
CA ASN A 359 -6.34 -11.26 -12.20
C ASN A 359 -7.79 -10.84 -12.54
N LEU A 360 -8.77 -11.48 -11.88
CA LEU A 360 -10.20 -11.25 -12.03
C LEU A 360 -10.77 -10.62 -10.75
N ARG A 361 -10.84 -9.31 -10.72
CA ARG A 361 -11.45 -8.59 -9.62
C ARG A 361 -12.85 -8.13 -10.02
N SER A 362 -13.88 -8.73 -9.42
CA SER A 362 -15.29 -8.39 -9.61
C SER A 362 -15.89 -7.80 -8.32
N GLU A 363 -17.06 -7.17 -8.43
CA GLU A 363 -17.84 -6.74 -7.27
C GLU A 363 -18.22 -7.91 -6.35
N SER A 364 -18.45 -9.10 -6.92
CA SER A 364 -18.69 -10.33 -6.18
C SER A 364 -17.45 -10.78 -5.41
N SER A 365 -16.30 -10.94 -6.10
CA SER A 365 -15.07 -11.39 -5.46
C SER A 365 -14.59 -10.43 -4.37
N SER A 366 -14.79 -9.13 -4.57
CA SER A 366 -14.45 -8.09 -3.58
C SER A 366 -15.24 -8.21 -2.27
N ARG A 367 -16.47 -8.75 -2.33
CA ARG A 367 -17.29 -8.99 -1.14
C ARG A 367 -16.99 -10.35 -0.53
N PHE A 368 -16.94 -11.41 -1.33
CA PHE A 368 -16.65 -12.76 -0.84
C PHE A 368 -15.27 -12.84 -0.15
N GLU A 369 -14.24 -12.18 -0.69
CA GLU A 369 -12.89 -12.18 -0.08
C GLU A 369 -12.83 -11.51 1.32
N LYS A 370 -13.78 -10.61 1.62
CA LYS A 370 -13.92 -9.96 2.92
C LYS A 370 -14.90 -10.69 3.85
N GLY A 371 -15.68 -11.61 3.32
CA GLY A 371 -16.66 -12.41 4.04
C GLY A 371 -18.08 -11.86 3.97
N ILE A 372 -19.02 -12.76 3.77
CA ILE A 372 -20.46 -12.48 3.62
C ILE A 372 -21.15 -12.61 4.98
N ALA A 373 -22.12 -11.73 5.22
CA ALA A 373 -23.00 -11.80 6.40
C ALA A 373 -24.01 -12.95 6.27
N THR A 374 -23.93 -13.93 7.16
CA THR A 374 -24.81 -15.11 7.11
C THR A 374 -26.29 -14.78 7.23
N GLU A 375 -26.62 -13.73 7.99
CA GLU A 375 -27.99 -13.24 8.18
C GLU A 375 -28.68 -12.72 6.91
N PHE A 376 -27.90 -12.31 5.89
CA PHE A 376 -28.45 -11.68 4.69
C PHE A 376 -28.54 -12.61 3.47
N VAL A 377 -27.93 -13.80 3.50
CA VAL A 377 -27.87 -14.66 2.31
C VAL A 377 -29.27 -14.98 1.76
N ASP A 378 -30.12 -15.54 2.59
CA ASP A 378 -31.45 -15.97 2.21
C ASP A 378 -32.40 -14.78 1.99
N GLU A 379 -32.28 -13.74 2.79
CA GLU A 379 -33.05 -12.50 2.66
C GLU A 379 -32.76 -11.80 1.31
N ALA A 380 -31.50 -11.78 0.86
CA ALA A 380 -31.10 -11.22 -0.41
C ALA A 380 -31.69 -12.02 -1.60
N VAL A 381 -31.69 -13.34 -1.51
CA VAL A 381 -32.30 -14.21 -2.54
C VAL A 381 -33.81 -13.98 -2.61
N ASP A 382 -34.49 -13.85 -1.48
CA ASP A 382 -35.93 -13.56 -1.42
C ASP A 382 -36.24 -12.13 -1.95
N ARG A 383 -35.35 -11.17 -1.68
CA ARG A 383 -35.43 -9.83 -2.26
C ARG A 383 -35.35 -9.88 -3.80
N ALA A 384 -34.44 -10.66 -4.34
CA ALA A 384 -34.33 -10.86 -5.79
C ALA A 384 -35.61 -11.50 -6.37
N CYS A 385 -36.19 -12.48 -5.70
CA CYS A 385 -37.47 -13.08 -6.09
C CYS A 385 -38.59 -12.04 -6.15
N TYR A 386 -38.72 -11.19 -5.12
CA TYR A 386 -39.68 -10.09 -5.07
C TYR A 386 -39.50 -9.13 -6.25
N LEU A 387 -38.25 -8.71 -6.54
CA LEU A 387 -37.96 -7.78 -7.61
C LEU A 387 -38.21 -8.39 -9.01
N LEU A 388 -37.89 -9.68 -9.22
CA LEU A 388 -38.16 -10.39 -10.45
C LEU A 388 -39.65 -10.56 -10.69
N GLN A 389 -40.41 -10.86 -9.65
CA GLN A 389 -41.88 -10.91 -9.76
C GLN A 389 -42.46 -9.55 -10.13
N THR A 390 -41.92 -8.47 -9.58
CA THR A 390 -42.43 -7.11 -9.80
C THR A 390 -42.01 -6.53 -11.15
N TYR A 391 -40.77 -6.75 -11.59
CA TYR A 391 -40.15 -6.03 -12.72
C TYR A 391 -39.71 -6.94 -13.88
N ALA A 392 -39.88 -8.27 -13.75
CA ALA A 392 -39.59 -9.21 -14.83
C ALA A 392 -40.73 -10.21 -15.08
N ASN A 393 -41.91 -9.97 -14.54
CA ASN A 393 -43.10 -10.87 -14.65
C ASN A 393 -42.84 -12.29 -14.09
N GLY A 394 -41.78 -12.49 -13.35
CA GLY A 394 -41.33 -13.81 -12.85
C GLY A 394 -42.33 -14.46 -11.92
N LYS A 395 -42.45 -15.78 -12.04
CA LYS A 395 -43.29 -16.64 -11.21
C LYS A 395 -42.38 -17.45 -10.29
N VAL A 396 -42.34 -17.11 -9.02
CA VAL A 396 -41.47 -17.74 -8.02
C VAL A 396 -42.02 -19.10 -7.63
N LEU A 397 -41.23 -20.17 -7.76
CA LEU A 397 -41.59 -21.50 -7.30
C LEU A 397 -41.56 -21.56 -5.77
N LYS A 398 -42.45 -22.43 -5.21
CA LYS A 398 -42.47 -22.68 -3.79
C LYS A 398 -41.15 -23.34 -3.31
N ASP A 399 -40.83 -23.11 -2.08
CA ASP A 399 -39.67 -23.66 -1.40
C ASP A 399 -38.32 -23.13 -1.92
N ARG A 400 -37.32 -23.35 -1.12
CA ARG A 400 -35.89 -23.07 -1.40
C ARG A 400 -35.14 -24.40 -1.47
N VAL A 401 -34.28 -24.54 -2.45
CA VAL A 401 -33.35 -25.69 -2.54
C VAL A 401 -32.02 -25.27 -1.93
N SER A 402 -31.58 -25.96 -0.87
CA SER A 402 -30.32 -25.60 -0.21
C SER A 402 -29.52 -26.81 0.21
N SER A 403 -28.21 -26.61 0.39
CA SER A 403 -27.25 -27.56 0.92
C SER A 403 -26.28 -26.87 1.86
N GLY A 404 -25.80 -27.59 2.89
CA GLY A 404 -24.98 -27.02 3.95
C GLY A 404 -25.80 -26.34 5.04
N GLU A 405 -25.14 -25.62 5.93
CA GLU A 405 -25.75 -24.93 7.05
C GLU A 405 -25.31 -23.47 7.09
N LEU A 406 -26.26 -22.57 7.32
CA LEU A 406 -25.93 -21.18 7.67
C LEU A 406 -25.24 -21.19 9.03
N GLY A 407 -24.09 -20.55 9.10
CA GLY A 407 -23.34 -20.39 10.35
C GLY A 407 -24.10 -19.54 11.38
N ALA A 408 -23.53 -19.37 12.54
CA ALA A 408 -24.11 -18.54 13.59
C ALA A 408 -24.38 -17.09 13.10
N PHE A 409 -25.57 -16.58 13.39
CA PHE A 409 -25.93 -15.18 13.09
C PHE A 409 -25.40 -14.20 14.12
N ILE A 410 -24.97 -14.69 15.27
CA ILE A 410 -24.56 -13.89 16.44
C ILE A 410 -23.31 -14.49 17.07
N THR A 411 -22.38 -13.62 17.43
CA THR A 411 -21.18 -13.96 18.21
C THR A 411 -21.25 -13.22 19.55
N PRO A 412 -21.42 -13.91 20.70
CA PRO A 412 -21.44 -13.27 22.00
C PRO A 412 -20.02 -12.91 22.47
N ILE A 413 -19.84 -11.67 22.94
CA ILE A 413 -18.58 -11.19 23.52
C ILE A 413 -18.86 -10.50 24.85
N ASP A 414 -18.15 -10.94 25.91
CA ASP A 414 -18.27 -10.36 27.25
C ASP A 414 -17.29 -9.21 27.46
N ILE A 415 -17.77 -8.09 28.00
CA ILE A 415 -16.95 -6.94 28.33
C ILE A 415 -17.49 -6.23 29.56
N THR A 416 -16.66 -5.44 30.26
CA THR A 416 -17.10 -4.60 31.40
C THR A 416 -16.90 -3.12 31.08
N ALA A 417 -17.73 -2.26 31.67
CA ALA A 417 -17.60 -0.81 31.57
C ALA A 417 -16.22 -0.32 32.09
N ASP A 418 -15.72 -0.92 33.17
CA ASP A 418 -14.37 -0.62 33.72
C ASP A 418 -13.27 -0.87 32.70
N LYS A 419 -13.31 -2.02 31.98
CA LYS A 419 -12.32 -2.33 30.94
C LYS A 419 -12.34 -1.31 29.79
N ILE A 420 -13.52 -0.91 29.33
CA ILE A 420 -13.69 0.10 28.28
C ILE A 420 -13.12 1.44 28.74
N ASN A 421 -13.58 1.94 29.89
CA ASN A 421 -13.17 3.23 30.43
C ASN A 421 -11.67 3.32 30.69
N ARG A 422 -11.08 2.28 31.26
CA ARG A 422 -9.62 2.24 31.51
C ARG A 422 -8.80 2.19 30.25
N THR A 423 -9.33 1.61 29.16
CA THR A 423 -8.59 1.50 27.90
C THR A 423 -8.64 2.82 27.13
N ILE A 424 -9.82 3.47 27.06
CA ILE A 424 -10.01 4.70 26.29
C ILE A 424 -9.67 5.95 27.11
N GLY A 425 -9.85 5.90 28.45
CA GLY A 425 -9.70 7.05 29.32
C GLY A 425 -11.02 7.82 29.53
N PHE A 426 -12.15 7.16 29.33
CA PHE A 426 -13.49 7.71 29.61
C PHE A 426 -13.97 7.40 31.04
N ASP A 427 -15.12 7.97 31.38
CA ASP A 427 -15.89 7.68 32.62
C ASP A 427 -17.37 7.51 32.23
N LEU A 428 -17.62 6.57 31.28
CA LEU A 428 -18.98 6.26 30.83
C LEU A 428 -19.67 5.31 31.80
N SER A 429 -20.95 5.53 32.04
CA SER A 429 -21.76 4.56 32.78
C SER A 429 -22.00 3.29 31.95
N GLN A 430 -22.28 2.17 32.59
CA GLN A 430 -22.69 0.94 31.93
C GLN A 430 -23.89 1.16 31.00
N ASN A 431 -24.85 2.00 31.39
CA ASN A 431 -26.00 2.32 30.54
C ASN A 431 -25.64 3.14 29.29
N ASP A 432 -24.68 4.05 29.36
CA ASP A 432 -24.23 4.81 28.18
C ASP A 432 -23.60 3.87 27.17
N ILE A 433 -22.75 2.94 27.64
CA ILE A 433 -22.09 1.93 26.80
C ILE A 433 -23.11 0.99 26.14
N VAL A 434 -24.09 0.50 26.92
CA VAL A 434 -25.18 -0.33 26.40
C VAL A 434 -26.02 0.42 25.38
N THR A 435 -26.25 1.71 25.58
CA THR A 435 -26.95 2.55 24.61
C THR A 435 -26.22 2.60 23.29
N ILE A 436 -24.90 2.76 23.31
CA ILE A 436 -24.04 2.76 22.08
C ILE A 436 -24.14 1.42 21.35
N PHE A 437 -24.03 0.28 22.05
CA PHE A 437 -24.16 -1.03 21.41
C PHE A 437 -25.56 -1.23 20.78
N ASN A 438 -26.62 -0.81 21.51
CA ASN A 438 -27.98 -0.90 20.97
C ASN A 438 -28.19 0.00 19.74
N GLN A 439 -27.56 1.20 19.69
CA GLN A 439 -27.57 2.06 18.49
C GLN A 439 -26.94 1.38 17.28
N LEU A 440 -25.86 0.61 17.49
CA LEU A 440 -25.22 -0.20 16.47
C LEU A 440 -26.06 -1.44 16.06
N GLY A 441 -27.19 -1.66 16.71
CA GLY A 441 -28.02 -2.85 16.52
C GLY A 441 -27.39 -4.11 17.09
N PHE A 442 -26.62 -3.99 18.17
CA PHE A 442 -26.08 -5.12 18.92
C PHE A 442 -26.96 -5.31 20.16
N ASP A 443 -27.61 -6.45 20.25
CA ASP A 443 -28.38 -6.78 21.46
C ASP A 443 -27.42 -7.01 22.62
N THR A 444 -27.83 -6.61 23.82
CA THR A 444 -26.97 -6.70 25.01
C THR A 444 -27.72 -7.36 26.19
N GLU A 445 -27.00 -8.18 26.94
CA GLU A 445 -27.44 -8.76 28.20
C GLU A 445 -26.51 -8.29 29.33
N ILE A 446 -27.09 -7.83 30.45
CA ILE A 446 -26.31 -7.35 31.58
C ILE A 446 -26.42 -8.38 32.72
N ASN A 447 -25.24 -8.82 33.18
CA ASN A 447 -25.15 -9.70 34.35
C ASN A 447 -24.10 -9.13 35.32
N ASP A 448 -24.53 -8.46 36.33
CA ASP A 448 -23.73 -7.66 37.27
C ASP A 448 -22.88 -6.60 36.51
N ASP A 449 -21.58 -6.72 36.58
CA ASP A 449 -20.63 -5.79 35.89
C ASP A 449 -20.32 -6.21 34.44
N VAL A 450 -20.77 -7.38 33.98
CA VAL A 450 -20.50 -7.91 32.67
C VAL A 450 -21.63 -7.58 31.69
N ILE A 451 -21.28 -7.04 30.57
CA ILE A 451 -22.12 -6.81 29.41
C ILE A 451 -21.80 -7.88 28.39
N THR A 452 -22.70 -8.77 28.10
CA THR A 452 -22.63 -9.72 26.99
C THR A 452 -23.22 -9.05 25.76
N VAL A 453 -22.39 -8.77 24.75
CA VAL A 453 -22.78 -8.11 23.51
C VAL A 453 -23.01 -9.17 22.45
N GLN A 454 -24.19 -9.20 21.85
CA GLN A 454 -24.58 -10.13 20.79
C GLN A 454 -24.20 -9.48 19.42
N VAL A 455 -23.00 -9.76 18.95
CA VAL A 455 -22.47 -9.18 17.70
C VAL A 455 -23.10 -9.89 16.48
N PRO A 456 -23.83 -9.18 15.61
CA PRO A 456 -24.46 -9.77 14.43
C PRO A 456 -23.42 -10.15 13.35
N SER A 457 -23.75 -11.14 12.51
CA SER A 457 -22.84 -11.70 11.51
C SER A 457 -22.40 -10.72 10.42
N ARG A 458 -23.08 -9.59 10.24
CA ARG A 458 -22.63 -8.52 9.35
C ARG A 458 -21.34 -7.84 9.82
N ARG A 459 -21.10 -7.82 11.15
CA ARG A 459 -19.88 -7.25 11.76
C ARG A 459 -18.88 -8.36 12.05
N LYS A 460 -18.33 -8.95 10.98
CA LYS A 460 -17.30 -10.01 11.06
C LYS A 460 -15.94 -9.52 11.58
N ASP A 461 -15.73 -8.23 11.57
CA ASP A 461 -14.56 -7.56 12.12
C ASP A 461 -14.52 -7.59 13.64
N ILE A 462 -15.67 -7.73 14.30
CA ILE A 462 -15.77 -7.71 15.77
C ILE A 462 -15.70 -9.14 16.30
N THR A 463 -14.55 -9.51 16.85
CA THR A 463 -14.25 -10.86 17.32
C THR A 463 -13.73 -10.94 18.75
N ILE A 464 -13.19 -9.83 19.25
CA ILE A 464 -12.57 -9.72 20.58
C ILE A 464 -13.06 -8.48 21.32
N LYS A 465 -12.72 -8.37 22.59
CA LYS A 465 -13.12 -7.24 23.47
C LYS A 465 -12.61 -5.89 22.97
N GLU A 466 -11.44 -5.89 22.40
CA GLU A 466 -10.79 -4.70 21.86
C GLU A 466 -11.59 -4.08 20.70
N ASP A 467 -12.23 -4.91 19.88
CA ASP A 467 -13.10 -4.44 18.79
C ASP A 467 -14.35 -3.74 19.36
N LEU A 468 -14.92 -4.26 20.45
CA LEU A 468 -16.05 -3.59 21.15
C LEU A 468 -15.64 -2.26 21.78
N ILE A 469 -14.40 -2.15 22.25
CA ILE A 469 -13.87 -0.89 22.80
C ILE A 469 -13.75 0.15 21.67
N GLU A 470 -13.31 -0.24 20.48
CA GLU A 470 -13.27 0.61 19.30
C GLU A 470 -14.67 1.12 18.93
N GLU A 471 -15.67 0.25 18.92
CA GLU A 471 -17.06 0.64 18.63
C GLU A 471 -17.58 1.71 19.59
N VAL A 472 -17.30 1.56 20.88
CA VAL A 472 -17.69 2.58 21.87
C VAL A 472 -16.95 3.89 21.64
N ALA A 473 -15.63 3.83 21.39
CA ALA A 473 -14.80 5.02 21.17
C ALA A 473 -15.23 5.80 19.94
N ARG A 474 -15.48 5.12 18.80
CA ARG A 474 -15.83 5.78 17.55
C ARG A 474 -17.23 6.41 17.55
N ILE A 475 -18.23 5.75 18.19
CA ILE A 475 -19.61 6.28 18.28
C ILE A 475 -19.70 7.40 19.30
N TYR A 476 -19.00 7.27 20.44
CA TYR A 476 -18.90 8.37 21.40
C TYR A 476 -18.23 9.60 20.81
N GLY A 477 -17.14 9.41 20.08
CA GLY A 477 -16.36 10.41 19.35
C GLY A 477 -14.91 10.49 19.80
N TYR A 478 -14.00 10.26 18.88
CA TYR A 478 -12.55 10.40 19.15
C TYR A 478 -12.16 11.83 19.52
N ASP A 479 -12.88 12.83 19.02
CA ASP A 479 -12.64 14.24 19.33
C ASP A 479 -12.96 14.58 20.80
N ASP A 480 -13.82 13.79 21.45
CA ASP A 480 -14.24 13.98 22.83
C ASP A 480 -13.32 13.25 23.84
N ILE A 481 -12.31 12.52 23.36
CA ILE A 481 -11.32 11.87 24.22
C ILE A 481 -10.43 12.93 24.88
N PRO A 482 -10.41 13.03 26.23
CA PRO A 482 -9.59 14.02 26.90
C PRO A 482 -8.10 13.72 26.75
N SER A 483 -7.33 14.75 26.38
CA SER A 483 -5.89 14.64 26.35
C SER A 483 -5.34 14.59 27.78
N THR A 484 -4.79 13.47 28.18
CA THR A 484 -4.21 13.25 29.51
C THR A 484 -2.75 12.85 29.42
N LEU A 485 -1.98 13.14 30.47
CA LEU A 485 -0.63 12.62 30.61
C LEU A 485 -0.69 11.14 31.03
N PRO A 486 0.21 10.29 30.52
CA PRO A 486 0.30 8.92 30.98
C PRO A 486 0.53 8.85 32.50
N VAL A 487 -0.23 8.01 33.17
CA VAL A 487 -0.03 7.71 34.61
C VAL A 487 0.79 6.46 34.72
N PHE A 488 1.99 6.59 35.30
CA PHE A 488 2.89 5.45 35.49
C PHE A 488 2.88 5.03 36.97
N GLU A 489 2.72 3.75 37.23
CA GLU A 489 2.87 3.18 38.58
C GLU A 489 4.30 3.31 39.09
N LYS A 490 5.28 3.30 38.21
CA LYS A 490 6.69 3.50 38.51
C LYS A 490 7.31 4.52 37.57
N VAL A 491 7.92 5.54 38.12
CA VAL A 491 8.76 6.46 37.36
C VAL A 491 10.13 5.83 37.22
N THR A 492 10.49 5.42 36.01
CA THR A 492 11.86 5.01 35.67
C THR A 492 12.61 6.18 35.07
N SER A 493 13.84 6.40 35.48
CA SER A 493 14.70 7.38 34.80
C SER A 493 14.86 6.95 33.35
N GLY A 494 14.40 7.80 32.45
CA GLY A 494 14.69 7.62 31.03
C GLY A 494 16.18 7.82 30.78
N GLN A 495 16.86 6.82 30.20
CA GLN A 495 18.25 6.95 29.75
C GLN A 495 18.46 6.19 28.45
N LEU A 496 19.45 6.59 27.71
CA LEU A 496 19.87 5.87 26.52
C LEU A 496 20.46 4.50 26.91
N THR A 497 20.21 3.48 26.12
CA THR A 497 20.97 2.24 26.19
C THR A 497 22.41 2.51 25.79
N ASP A 498 23.35 1.63 26.21
CA ASP A 498 24.75 1.75 25.83
C ASP A 498 24.94 1.85 24.31
N ARG A 499 24.18 1.01 23.55
CA ARG A 499 24.19 1.07 22.09
C ARG A 499 23.71 2.43 21.55
N GLN A 500 22.60 2.95 22.05
CA GLN A 500 22.10 4.25 21.61
C GLN A 500 23.08 5.38 21.93
N TYR A 501 23.70 5.34 23.10
CA TYR A 501 24.72 6.30 23.50
C TYR A 501 25.94 6.25 22.57
N LYS A 502 26.47 5.05 22.31
CA LYS A 502 27.63 4.85 21.42
C LYS A 502 27.29 5.25 19.97
N THR A 503 26.10 4.88 19.48
CA THR A 503 25.65 5.27 18.12
C THR A 503 25.59 6.79 17.97
N ARG A 504 25.03 7.49 18.96
CA ARG A 504 25.00 8.97 18.96
C ARG A 504 26.40 9.56 18.98
N MET A 505 27.27 9.03 19.84
CA MET A 505 28.65 9.45 19.96
C MET A 505 29.44 9.26 18.65
N VAL A 506 29.23 8.17 17.92
CA VAL A 506 29.85 7.93 16.61
C VAL A 506 29.36 8.94 15.57
N LYS A 507 28.05 9.23 15.53
CA LYS A 507 27.52 10.26 14.65
C LYS A 507 28.12 11.63 14.92
N GLU A 508 28.19 12.06 16.19
CA GLU A 508 28.79 13.32 16.60
C GLU A 508 30.28 13.41 16.21
N VAL A 509 31.01 12.31 16.29
CA VAL A 509 32.41 12.25 15.85
C VAL A 509 32.57 12.44 14.36
N LEU A 510 31.73 11.78 13.58
CA LEU A 510 31.76 11.87 12.11
C LEU A 510 31.32 13.27 11.62
N GLU A 511 30.28 13.83 12.21
CA GLU A 511 29.86 15.22 11.98
C GLU A 511 30.98 16.20 12.36
N GLY A 512 31.61 15.99 13.52
CA GLY A 512 32.77 16.77 13.95
C GLY A 512 34.01 16.63 13.06
N ALA A 513 34.14 15.52 12.35
CA ALA A 513 35.12 15.32 11.29
C ALA A 513 34.70 15.89 9.92
N GLY A 514 33.54 16.56 9.85
CA GLY A 514 33.05 17.26 8.66
C GLY A 514 32.34 16.38 7.65
N LEU A 515 31.79 15.23 8.06
CA LEU A 515 30.92 14.42 7.23
C LEU A 515 29.46 14.71 7.54
N ASP A 516 28.62 14.74 6.52
CA ASP A 516 27.17 14.83 6.64
C ASP A 516 26.54 13.45 6.66
N GLN A 517 25.51 13.24 7.51
CA GLN A 517 24.78 11.97 7.54
C GLN A 517 23.90 11.85 6.30
N ALA A 518 23.96 10.73 5.63
CA ALA A 518 23.04 10.32 4.60
C ALA A 518 22.14 9.18 5.09
N ILE A 519 20.94 9.10 4.53
CA ILE A 519 20.02 7.97 4.68
C ILE A 519 19.62 7.58 3.27
N THR A 520 20.05 6.41 2.83
CA THR A 520 19.81 5.93 1.48
C THR A 520 18.85 4.75 1.46
N TYR A 521 18.39 4.38 0.28
CA TYR A 521 17.43 3.30 0.11
C TYR A 521 18.04 1.93 0.43
N SER A 522 17.26 1.03 1.02
CA SER A 522 17.71 -0.34 1.27
C SER A 522 17.65 -1.25 0.04
N LEU A 523 16.96 -0.79 -1.02
CA LEU A 523 16.83 -1.49 -2.28
C LEU A 523 17.79 -0.91 -3.32
N VAL A 524 18.49 -1.77 -4.01
CA VAL A 524 19.47 -1.46 -5.06
C VAL A 524 19.13 -2.23 -6.34
N SER A 525 19.84 -1.97 -7.42
CA SER A 525 19.78 -2.81 -8.62
C SER A 525 20.31 -4.23 -8.30
N LYS A 526 19.96 -5.21 -9.12
CA LYS A 526 20.49 -6.58 -8.96
C LYS A 526 22.01 -6.64 -9.10
N GLU A 527 22.56 -5.77 -9.94
CA GLU A 527 24.00 -5.67 -10.17
C GLU A 527 24.73 -5.12 -8.94
N ASP A 528 24.13 -4.13 -8.28
CA ASP A 528 24.72 -3.48 -7.10
C ASP A 528 24.48 -4.25 -5.80
N ALA A 529 23.59 -5.23 -5.80
CA ALA A 529 23.19 -5.93 -4.57
C ALA A 529 24.36 -6.55 -3.80
N THR A 530 25.39 -7.02 -4.52
CA THR A 530 26.59 -7.62 -3.93
C THR A 530 27.86 -6.78 -4.11
N ALA A 531 27.74 -5.59 -4.73
CA ALA A 531 28.88 -4.69 -4.91
C ALA A 531 29.43 -4.24 -3.54
N PHE A 532 30.76 -4.32 -3.38
CA PHE A 532 31.49 -4.01 -2.13
C PHE A 532 31.10 -4.86 -0.92
N ALA A 533 30.29 -5.91 -1.07
CA ALA A 533 29.88 -6.73 0.06
C ALA A 533 31.08 -7.38 0.75
N MET A 534 31.25 -7.15 2.07
CA MET A 534 32.29 -7.79 2.87
C MET A 534 32.11 -9.32 2.93
N GLN A 535 30.88 -9.77 2.84
CA GLN A 535 30.48 -11.18 2.74
C GLN A 535 29.46 -11.30 1.61
N GLN A 536 29.83 -11.93 0.52
CA GLN A 536 28.89 -12.20 -0.55
C GLN A 536 27.99 -13.39 -0.18
N ARG A 537 26.67 -13.15 -0.14
CA ARG A 537 25.66 -14.18 0.02
C ARG A 537 24.65 -14.06 -1.13
N GLN A 538 23.74 -15.02 -1.20
CA GLN A 538 22.62 -14.97 -2.14
C GLN A 538 21.86 -13.65 -1.99
N THR A 539 21.46 -13.06 -3.12
CA THR A 539 20.65 -11.83 -3.15
C THR A 539 19.20 -12.12 -2.76
N ILE A 540 18.56 -11.11 -2.20
CA ILE A 540 17.14 -11.15 -1.86
C ILE A 540 16.43 -10.19 -2.81
N ASP A 541 15.76 -10.76 -3.79
CA ASP A 541 15.06 -10.00 -4.81
C ASP A 541 13.59 -9.81 -4.45
N LEU A 542 13.03 -8.64 -4.80
CA LEU A 542 11.59 -8.41 -4.70
C LEU A 542 10.86 -9.19 -5.78
N LEU A 543 9.69 -9.75 -5.44
CA LEU A 543 8.84 -10.47 -6.40
C LEU A 543 8.30 -9.55 -7.50
N MET A 544 7.96 -8.31 -7.15
CA MET A 544 7.45 -7.30 -8.07
C MET A 544 8.10 -5.95 -7.73
N PRO A 545 9.32 -5.68 -8.22
CA PRO A 545 9.99 -4.41 -7.96
C PRO A 545 9.32 -3.27 -8.72
N MET A 546 9.24 -2.09 -8.11
CA MET A 546 8.72 -0.89 -8.76
C MET A 546 9.61 -0.38 -9.89
N SER A 547 10.92 -0.70 -9.84
CA SER A 547 11.89 -0.38 -10.88
C SER A 547 13.08 -1.34 -10.81
N GLU A 548 13.81 -1.47 -11.90
CA GLU A 548 15.06 -2.27 -11.96
C GLU A 548 16.14 -1.72 -11.01
N ALA A 549 16.15 -0.42 -10.77
CA ALA A 549 17.08 0.23 -9.85
C ALA A 549 16.83 -0.12 -8.37
N HIS A 550 15.64 -0.64 -8.02
CA HIS A 550 15.23 -0.96 -6.65
C HIS A 550 14.64 -2.37 -6.58
N ALA A 551 15.39 -3.36 -7.07
CA ALA A 551 14.91 -4.73 -7.23
C ALA A 551 15.42 -5.71 -6.17
N SER A 552 16.52 -5.40 -5.49
CA SER A 552 17.19 -6.31 -4.54
C SER A 552 17.58 -5.60 -3.25
N LEU A 553 17.63 -6.33 -2.14
CA LEU A 553 18.16 -5.80 -0.87
C LEU A 553 19.68 -5.70 -0.91
N ARG A 554 20.22 -4.59 -0.43
CA ARG A 554 21.65 -4.26 -0.42
C ARG A 554 22.46 -5.11 0.56
N GLN A 555 23.70 -5.49 0.20
CA GLN A 555 24.70 -6.12 1.06
C GLN A 555 25.85 -5.16 1.43
N SER A 556 25.81 -3.91 0.96
CA SER A 556 26.72 -2.80 1.27
C SER A 556 25.96 -1.48 1.20
N LEU A 557 26.40 -0.46 1.94
CA LEU A 557 25.86 0.90 1.87
C LEU A 557 26.51 1.72 0.76
N LEU A 558 27.66 1.30 0.26
CA LEU A 558 28.50 2.08 -0.65
C LEU A 558 27.87 2.39 -2.02
N PRO A 559 27.12 1.48 -2.67
CA PRO A 559 26.52 1.80 -3.96
C PRO A 559 25.70 3.09 -3.94
N HIS A 560 24.80 3.23 -3.01
CA HIS A 560 23.98 4.43 -2.87
C HIS A 560 24.74 5.67 -2.34
N LEU A 561 25.79 5.48 -1.53
CA LEU A 561 26.64 6.61 -1.12
C LEU A 561 27.46 7.13 -2.32
N ILE A 562 27.89 6.26 -3.23
CA ILE A 562 28.55 6.64 -4.48
C ILE A 562 27.56 7.41 -5.39
N GLU A 563 26.35 6.91 -5.54
CA GLU A 563 25.27 7.58 -6.27
C GLU A 563 24.95 8.95 -5.66
N ALA A 564 24.82 9.05 -4.34
CA ALA A 564 24.57 10.31 -3.65
C ALA A 564 25.73 11.32 -3.85
N ALA A 565 26.96 10.85 -3.83
CA ALA A 565 28.12 11.70 -4.08
C ALA A 565 28.13 12.18 -5.56
N SER A 566 27.90 11.28 -6.51
CA SER A 566 27.78 11.61 -7.94
C SER A 566 26.66 12.62 -8.18
N TYR A 567 25.50 12.41 -7.60
CA TYR A 567 24.36 13.34 -7.67
C TYR A 567 24.72 14.75 -7.21
N ASN A 568 25.43 14.86 -6.08
CA ASN A 568 25.87 16.15 -5.54
C ASN A 568 26.92 16.81 -6.42
N VAL A 569 27.92 16.06 -6.89
CA VAL A 569 28.99 16.58 -7.77
C VAL A 569 28.40 17.11 -9.09
N ALA A 570 27.44 16.41 -9.69
CA ALA A 570 26.73 16.86 -10.88
C ALA A 570 26.00 18.21 -10.67
N ARG A 571 25.60 18.50 -9.40
CA ARG A 571 24.99 19.79 -9.00
C ARG A 571 25.99 20.81 -8.49
N LYS A 572 27.26 20.62 -8.79
CA LYS A 572 28.37 21.52 -8.48
C LYS A 572 28.81 21.54 -7.00
N ASN A 573 28.32 20.64 -6.18
CA ASN A 573 28.85 20.39 -4.84
C ASN A 573 30.07 19.50 -4.96
N LYS A 574 31.25 20.06 -5.16
CA LYS A 574 32.47 19.31 -5.52
C LYS A 574 33.11 18.58 -4.33
N ASP A 575 32.87 19.08 -3.13
CA ASP A 575 33.50 18.62 -1.90
C ASP A 575 32.47 17.88 -1.07
N VAL A 576 32.30 16.59 -1.35
CA VAL A 576 31.26 15.75 -0.74
C VAL A 576 31.88 14.80 0.26
N LYS A 577 31.34 14.79 1.48
CA LYS A 577 31.75 13.91 2.56
C LYS A 577 30.50 13.43 3.27
N LEU A 578 30.14 12.16 3.04
CA LEU A 578 28.92 11.57 3.58
C LEU A 578 29.23 10.34 4.41
N PHE A 579 28.40 10.06 5.40
CA PHE A 579 28.38 8.79 6.10
C PHE A 579 26.95 8.28 6.28
N GLU A 580 26.80 6.97 6.42
CA GLU A 580 25.52 6.32 6.74
C GLU A 580 25.76 5.23 7.77
N ILE A 581 24.87 5.13 8.76
CA ILE A 581 24.70 3.96 9.60
C ILE A 581 23.37 3.35 9.20
N GLY A 582 23.40 2.14 8.64
CA GLY A 582 22.22 1.50 8.08
C GLY A 582 22.34 -0.02 7.98
N ASN A 583 21.22 -0.67 7.74
CA ASN A 583 21.16 -2.12 7.61
C ASN A 583 21.57 -2.59 6.22
N VAL A 584 22.30 -3.70 6.20
CA VAL A 584 22.52 -4.57 5.06
C VAL A 584 21.86 -5.93 5.34
N PHE A 585 21.57 -6.70 4.28
CA PHE A 585 20.70 -7.86 4.38
C PHE A 585 21.34 -9.09 3.76
N PHE A 586 21.32 -10.20 4.49
CA PHE A 586 21.91 -11.46 4.07
C PHE A 586 20.87 -12.58 4.12
N ALA A 587 20.71 -13.31 3.01
CA ALA A 587 19.81 -14.45 2.93
C ALA A 587 20.26 -15.59 3.87
N ASN A 588 19.29 -16.19 4.58
CA ASN A 588 19.51 -17.34 5.48
C ASN A 588 19.01 -18.67 4.90
N GLY A 589 18.22 -18.62 3.84
CA GLY A 589 17.63 -19.78 3.19
C GLY A 589 16.26 -19.45 2.61
N GLU A 590 15.68 -20.41 1.90
CA GLU A 590 14.35 -20.25 1.30
C GLU A 590 13.27 -20.28 2.41
N GLY A 591 12.47 -19.22 2.46
CA GLY A 591 11.38 -19.08 3.44
C GLY A 591 11.81 -18.55 4.81
N GLU A 592 13.09 -18.26 5.03
CA GLU A 592 13.58 -17.65 6.26
C GLU A 592 13.75 -16.14 6.14
N LEU A 593 13.56 -15.42 7.26
CA LEU A 593 13.84 -14.00 7.30
C LEU A 593 15.35 -13.74 7.15
N PRO A 594 15.76 -12.67 6.41
CA PRO A 594 17.15 -12.32 6.26
C PRO A 594 17.79 -11.87 7.56
N ASP A 595 19.10 -12.13 7.71
CA ASP A 595 19.91 -11.47 8.71
C ASP A 595 20.03 -9.98 8.36
N GLN A 596 19.78 -9.12 9.33
CA GLN A 596 19.97 -7.68 9.22
C GLN A 596 21.18 -7.30 10.08
N VAL A 597 22.19 -6.73 9.45
CA VAL A 597 23.42 -6.29 10.13
C VAL A 597 23.60 -4.81 9.91
N GLU A 598 23.83 -4.06 10.98
CA GLU A 598 24.07 -2.62 10.89
C GLU A 598 25.52 -2.34 10.49
N TYR A 599 25.69 -1.58 9.41
CA TYR A 599 27.00 -1.13 8.91
C TYR A 599 27.14 0.37 9.05
N LEU A 600 28.39 0.82 9.22
CA LEU A 600 28.81 2.21 9.11
C LEU A 600 29.66 2.36 7.87
N SER A 601 29.24 3.19 6.93
CA SER A 601 30.01 3.49 5.72
C SER A 601 30.19 4.98 5.54
N GLY A 602 31.22 5.34 4.79
CA GLY A 602 31.48 6.72 4.43
C GLY A 602 32.16 6.87 3.07
N ILE A 603 31.94 8.02 2.46
CA ILE A 603 32.52 8.45 1.20
C ILE A 603 33.04 9.89 1.30
N LEU A 604 34.25 10.09 0.79
CA LEU A 604 34.90 11.40 0.80
C LEU A 604 35.50 11.69 -0.58
N THR A 605 35.11 12.83 -1.17
CA THR A 605 35.63 13.28 -2.48
C THR A 605 35.82 14.80 -2.47
N GLY A 606 36.75 15.29 -3.28
CA GLY A 606 37.04 16.72 -3.40
C GLY A 606 38.05 17.22 -2.38
N ASP A 607 37.85 18.42 -1.87
CA ASP A 607 38.72 19.03 -0.89
C ASP A 607 38.17 18.86 0.53
N TYR A 608 39.01 18.39 1.44
CA TYR A 608 38.61 18.17 2.84
C TYR A 608 38.57 19.47 3.61
N VAL A 609 39.60 20.29 3.45
CA VAL A 609 39.67 21.64 4.03
C VAL A 609 39.87 22.68 2.94
N VAL A 610 39.03 23.67 2.92
CA VAL A 610 39.21 24.85 2.09
C VAL A 610 39.16 26.09 2.99
N ASN A 611 40.34 26.66 3.30
CA ASN A 611 40.41 27.93 4.02
C ASN A 611 40.86 29.03 3.04
N GLN A 612 39.91 29.71 2.46
CA GLN A 612 40.16 30.77 1.45
C GLN A 612 41.01 31.93 2.01
N TRP A 613 40.80 32.29 3.28
CA TRP A 613 41.54 33.35 3.92
C TRP A 613 43.03 33.04 4.10
N GLN A 614 43.33 31.80 4.49
CA GLN A 614 44.73 31.35 4.70
C GLN A 614 45.33 30.78 3.41
N GLY A 615 44.60 30.67 2.34
CA GLY A 615 45.03 30.04 1.10
C GLY A 615 45.34 28.53 1.26
N LYS A 616 44.84 27.91 2.32
CA LYS A 616 45.04 26.47 2.58
C LYS A 616 43.95 25.68 1.88
N LYS A 617 44.41 24.68 1.15
CA LYS A 617 43.58 23.70 0.50
C LYS A 617 44.15 22.30 0.68
N GLU A 618 43.37 21.40 1.24
CA GLU A 618 43.80 20.03 1.49
C GLU A 618 42.79 19.08 0.82
N THR A 619 43.26 18.38 -0.18
CA THR A 619 42.44 17.45 -0.96
C THR A 619 42.39 16.11 -0.20
N VAL A 620 41.22 15.43 -0.25
CA VAL A 620 41.03 14.12 0.39
C VAL A 620 42.06 13.11 -0.12
N ASP A 621 42.72 12.44 0.82
CA ASP A 621 43.59 11.32 0.54
C ASP A 621 43.31 10.13 1.45
N PHE A 622 44.07 9.05 1.29
CA PHE A 622 43.96 7.83 2.11
C PHE A 622 44.13 8.11 3.63
N TYR A 623 45.06 8.95 3.97
CA TYR A 623 45.37 9.21 5.38
C TYR A 623 44.31 10.08 6.07
N LEU A 624 43.71 11.00 5.35
CA LEU A 624 42.57 11.75 5.85
C LEU A 624 41.37 10.84 6.10
N ALA A 625 41.01 9.98 5.11
CA ALA A 625 39.94 9.01 5.28
C ALA A 625 40.23 8.04 6.44
N LYS A 626 41.47 7.53 6.54
CA LYS A 626 41.93 6.71 7.66
C LYS A 626 41.80 7.45 9.00
N GLY A 627 42.19 8.72 9.06
CA GLY A 627 42.08 9.56 10.26
C GLY A 627 40.61 9.69 10.73
N VAL A 628 39.63 9.77 9.81
CA VAL A 628 38.20 9.73 10.16
C VAL A 628 37.82 8.40 10.84
N VAL A 629 38.26 7.28 10.28
CA VAL A 629 38.02 5.95 10.85
C VAL A 629 38.73 5.77 12.20
N ASP A 630 39.99 6.22 12.31
CA ASP A 630 40.74 6.17 13.58
C ASP A 630 40.03 6.98 14.69
N ARG A 631 39.42 8.12 14.36
CA ARG A 631 38.65 8.93 15.35
C ARG A 631 37.43 8.17 15.86
N VAL A 632 36.76 7.37 15.03
CA VAL A 632 35.67 6.49 15.48
C VAL A 632 36.19 5.46 16.46
N ALA A 633 37.31 4.80 16.14
CA ALA A 633 37.95 3.84 17.02
C ALA A 633 38.35 4.45 18.37
N GLU A 634 39.07 5.58 18.33
CA GLU A 634 39.49 6.31 19.51
C GLU A 634 38.30 6.65 20.43
N LYS A 635 37.21 7.16 19.84
CA LYS A 635 36.03 7.55 20.62
C LYS A 635 35.32 6.36 21.26
N LEU A 636 35.31 5.22 20.56
CA LEU A 636 34.77 3.97 21.09
C LEU A 636 35.75 3.22 21.98
N ASN A 637 36.96 3.78 22.21
CA ASN A 637 38.08 3.15 22.95
C ASN A 637 38.46 1.76 22.35
N LEU A 638 38.45 1.69 21.00
CA LEU A 638 38.88 0.52 20.23
C LEU A 638 40.25 0.76 19.60
N GLU A 639 40.95 -0.30 19.30
CA GLU A 639 42.24 -0.23 18.60
C GLU A 639 42.14 -0.96 17.27
N PHE A 640 42.18 -0.22 16.15
CA PHE A 640 42.19 -0.77 14.80
C PHE A 640 43.63 -1.05 14.33
N SER A 641 43.78 -2.17 13.63
CA SER A 641 44.95 -2.44 12.83
C SER A 641 44.52 -2.54 11.35
N TYR A 642 45.48 -2.30 10.46
CA TYR A 642 45.24 -2.22 9.01
C TYR A 642 46.13 -3.23 8.29
N ARG A 643 45.55 -3.94 7.35
CA ARG A 643 46.24 -4.89 6.49
C ARG A 643 45.96 -4.57 5.03
N ARG A 644 47.02 -4.49 4.20
CA ARG A 644 46.84 -4.28 2.77
C ARG A 644 45.90 -5.35 2.18
N ALA A 645 44.95 -4.92 1.35
CA ALA A 645 43.97 -5.79 0.73
C ALA A 645 43.78 -5.44 -0.74
N ASP A 646 43.21 -6.38 -1.44
CA ASP A 646 42.70 -6.21 -2.81
C ASP A 646 41.20 -6.50 -2.77
N ILE A 647 40.38 -5.48 -3.02
CA ILE A 647 38.94 -5.52 -2.92
C ILE A 647 38.37 -5.00 -4.23
N ASP A 648 37.46 -5.74 -4.79
CA ASP A 648 36.82 -5.38 -6.07
C ASP A 648 36.14 -4.01 -5.98
N GLY A 649 36.26 -3.21 -7.03
CA GLY A 649 35.76 -1.82 -7.03
C GLY A 649 36.67 -0.80 -6.34
N LEU A 650 37.76 -1.23 -5.68
CA LEU A 650 38.74 -0.35 -5.03
C LEU A 650 40.11 -0.40 -5.72
N HIS A 651 40.93 0.63 -5.49
CA HIS A 651 42.27 0.73 -6.06
C HIS A 651 43.25 -0.27 -5.38
N PRO A 652 43.85 -1.21 -6.11
CA PRO A 652 44.65 -2.33 -5.53
C PRO A 652 45.86 -1.89 -4.72
N GLY A 653 46.36 -0.68 -4.98
CA GLY A 653 47.55 -0.13 -4.25
C GLY A 653 47.19 0.82 -3.08
N ARG A 654 45.90 1.11 -2.88
CA ARG A 654 45.43 2.09 -1.87
C ARG A 654 44.20 1.58 -1.14
N THR A 655 44.21 0.30 -0.75
CA THR A 655 43.12 -0.37 -0.07
C THR A 655 43.68 -1.18 1.11
N ALA A 656 42.95 -1.16 2.20
CA ALA A 656 43.27 -1.92 3.40
C ALA A 656 42.01 -2.50 4.05
N GLU A 657 42.10 -3.71 4.56
CA GLU A 657 41.19 -4.22 5.57
C GLU A 657 41.42 -3.55 6.90
N ILE A 658 40.35 -3.38 7.66
CA ILE A 658 40.36 -2.87 9.04
C ILE A 658 40.11 -4.05 9.97
N LEU A 659 40.98 -4.26 10.92
CA LEU A 659 40.91 -5.36 11.85
C LEU A 659 40.69 -4.82 13.29
N LEU A 660 39.84 -5.50 14.03
CA LEU A 660 39.65 -5.35 15.47
C LEU A 660 39.91 -6.70 16.13
N GLU A 661 40.82 -6.76 17.09
CA GLU A 661 41.25 -8.03 17.73
C GLU A 661 41.62 -9.13 16.72
N ASN A 662 42.31 -8.77 15.63
CA ASN A 662 42.73 -9.63 14.52
C ASN A 662 41.57 -10.18 13.66
N LYS A 663 40.33 -9.72 13.85
CA LYS A 663 39.18 -10.04 12.97
C LYS A 663 38.91 -8.89 12.01
N VAL A 664 38.67 -9.19 10.77
CA VAL A 664 38.27 -8.19 9.78
C VAL A 664 36.86 -7.68 10.14
N VAL A 665 36.77 -6.37 10.40
CA VAL A 665 35.53 -5.68 10.72
C VAL A 665 35.12 -4.67 9.64
N GLY A 666 35.95 -4.48 8.62
CA GLY A 666 35.66 -3.57 7.55
C GLY A 666 36.84 -3.36 6.62
N PHE A 667 36.69 -2.34 5.77
CA PHE A 667 37.75 -1.93 4.85
C PHE A 667 37.74 -0.42 4.60
N ILE A 668 38.83 0.08 4.07
CA ILE A 668 39.01 1.46 3.61
C ILE A 668 39.83 1.47 2.31
N GLY A 669 39.49 2.31 1.35
CA GLY A 669 40.27 2.40 0.11
C GLY A 669 39.86 3.56 -0.78
N GLU A 670 40.69 3.80 -1.82
CA GLU A 670 40.33 4.68 -2.92
C GLU A 670 39.43 3.91 -3.90
N LEU A 671 38.32 4.52 -4.36
CA LEU A 671 37.54 3.95 -5.46
C LEU A 671 38.42 3.67 -6.67
N HIS A 672 38.18 2.55 -7.33
CA HIS A 672 38.91 2.25 -8.58
C HIS A 672 38.70 3.41 -9.58
N PRO A 673 39.78 3.91 -10.24
CA PRO A 673 39.68 5.07 -11.13
C PRO A 673 38.62 4.95 -12.24
N THR A 674 38.39 3.76 -12.75
CA THR A 674 37.34 3.49 -13.74
C THR A 674 35.96 3.71 -13.14
N LEU A 675 35.70 3.12 -11.96
CA LEU A 675 34.40 3.27 -11.29
C LEU A 675 34.15 4.72 -10.85
N ALA A 676 35.19 5.42 -10.39
CA ALA A 676 35.10 6.85 -10.09
C ALA A 676 34.75 7.66 -11.34
N ALA A 677 35.37 7.37 -12.49
CA ALA A 677 35.09 8.04 -13.76
C ALA A 677 33.68 7.75 -14.27
N ASP A 678 33.21 6.52 -14.15
CA ASP A 678 31.85 6.11 -14.56
C ASP A 678 30.75 6.84 -13.74
N ASN A 679 31.09 7.30 -12.53
CA ASN A 679 30.21 8.08 -11.65
C ASN A 679 30.53 9.59 -11.64
N ASP A 680 31.30 10.10 -12.61
CA ASP A 680 31.74 11.51 -12.66
C ASP A 680 32.46 12.01 -11.40
N LEU A 681 33.03 11.10 -10.61
CA LEU A 681 33.77 11.40 -9.41
C LEU A 681 35.27 11.52 -9.72
N LYS A 682 35.93 12.38 -8.96
CA LYS A 682 37.39 12.46 -8.94
C LYS A 682 37.96 11.38 -8.03
N ARG A 683 39.20 11.58 -7.53
CA ARG A 683 39.76 10.73 -6.53
C ARG A 683 38.87 10.73 -5.29
N THR A 684 38.32 9.57 -4.98
CA THR A 684 37.30 9.36 -3.92
C THR A 684 37.74 8.23 -3.01
N TYR A 685 37.59 8.40 -1.72
CA TYR A 685 37.88 7.42 -0.71
C TYR A 685 36.61 6.97 -0.02
N VAL A 686 36.53 5.67 0.26
CA VAL A 686 35.38 5.04 0.94
C VAL A 686 35.86 4.17 2.06
N PHE A 687 35.02 4.00 3.07
CA PHE A 687 35.19 2.98 4.09
C PHE A 687 33.84 2.33 4.41
N GLU A 688 33.89 1.08 4.86
CA GLU A 688 32.72 0.37 5.37
C GLU A 688 33.15 -0.50 6.55
N LEU A 689 32.35 -0.47 7.63
CA LEU A 689 32.59 -1.16 8.89
C LEU A 689 31.35 -1.91 9.33
N ASN A 690 31.50 -3.13 9.82
CA ASN A 690 30.44 -3.84 10.53
C ASN A 690 30.19 -3.16 11.88
N PHE A 691 29.18 -2.33 11.95
CA PHE A 691 28.86 -1.52 13.13
C PHE A 691 28.44 -2.39 14.32
N ASP A 692 27.70 -3.47 14.07
CA ASP A 692 27.32 -4.43 15.10
C ASP A 692 28.54 -5.08 15.73
N ALA A 693 29.56 -5.42 14.95
CA ALA A 693 30.80 -5.98 15.45
C ALA A 693 31.56 -4.98 16.35
N LEU A 694 31.53 -3.69 16.00
CA LEU A 694 32.14 -2.64 16.84
C LEU A 694 31.40 -2.49 18.17
N MET A 695 30.05 -2.54 18.13
CA MET A 695 29.21 -2.38 19.33
C MET A 695 29.29 -3.60 20.26
N ALA A 696 29.62 -4.78 19.74
CA ALA A 696 29.68 -6.01 20.51
C ALA A 696 30.94 -6.10 21.41
N VAL A 697 31.98 -5.30 21.12
CA VAL A 697 33.20 -5.32 21.91
C VAL A 697 32.99 -4.67 23.27
N SER A 698 33.33 -5.41 24.33
CA SER A 698 33.35 -4.90 25.70
C SER A 698 34.65 -4.16 25.92
N VAL A 699 34.59 -2.84 25.96
CA VAL A 699 35.77 -2.01 26.28
C VAL A 699 35.95 -1.85 27.80
N GLY A 700 37.20 -1.90 28.25
CA GLY A 700 37.53 -1.62 29.63
C GLY A 700 37.27 -0.17 30.03
N TYR A 701 37.31 0.08 31.32
CA TYR A 701 37.22 1.45 31.84
C TYR A 701 38.44 2.25 31.44
N ILE A 702 38.26 3.55 31.21
CA ILE A 702 39.35 4.50 31.02
C ILE A 702 40.11 4.57 32.31
N ASN A 703 41.37 4.16 32.29
CA ASN A 703 42.27 4.22 33.44
C ASN A 703 42.94 5.59 33.50
N TYR A 704 42.78 6.29 34.62
CA TYR A 704 43.49 7.52 34.86
C TYR A 704 44.99 7.26 35.00
N GLN A 705 45.82 7.96 34.23
CA GLN A 705 47.24 7.99 34.40
C GLN A 705 47.67 9.39 34.89
N PRO A 706 48.42 9.50 36.00
CA PRO A 706 48.87 10.77 36.47
C PRO A 706 49.86 11.42 35.50
N ILE A 707 49.84 12.73 35.43
CA ILE A 707 50.80 13.50 34.62
C ILE A 707 52.22 13.19 35.14
N PRO A 708 53.15 12.79 34.23
CA PRO A 708 54.51 12.50 34.63
C PRO A 708 55.23 13.70 35.29
N ARG A 709 56.00 13.43 36.35
CA ARG A 709 56.74 14.49 37.05
C ARG A 709 58.17 14.68 36.52
N PHE A 710 58.67 13.71 35.78
CA PHE A 710 59.97 13.70 35.20
C PHE A 710 59.97 14.03 33.70
N PRO A 711 61.01 14.71 33.19
CA PRO A 711 61.11 15.05 31.79
C PRO A 711 61.31 13.81 30.93
N GLY A 712 60.67 13.74 29.80
CA GLY A 712 60.89 12.74 28.77
C GLY A 712 62.07 13.06 27.86
N MET A 713 62.54 12.06 27.13
CA MET A 713 63.57 12.19 26.09
C MET A 713 63.08 11.73 24.77
N SER A 714 63.47 12.39 23.68
CA SER A 714 63.11 11.95 22.32
C SER A 714 64.36 11.58 21.53
N ARG A 715 64.26 10.53 20.68
CA ARG A 715 65.27 10.14 19.71
C ARG A 715 64.61 9.90 18.37
N ASP A 716 65.26 10.33 17.32
CA ASP A 716 64.81 10.12 15.95
C ASP A 716 65.68 9.03 15.31
N ILE A 717 65.03 8.09 14.62
CA ILE A 717 65.70 7.06 13.81
C ILE A 717 65.20 7.13 12.40
N ALA A 718 66.09 7.00 11.43
CA ALA A 718 65.74 6.89 10.02
C ALA A 718 66.04 5.49 9.51
N LEU A 719 65.04 4.83 8.99
CA LEU A 719 65.07 3.42 8.54
C LEU A 719 64.95 3.34 7.05
N GLU A 720 65.92 2.81 6.37
CA GLU A 720 65.81 2.40 4.97
C GLU A 720 65.31 0.95 4.95
N VAL A 721 64.15 0.75 4.32
CA VAL A 721 63.46 -0.55 4.26
C VAL A 721 62.95 -0.83 2.84
N ASN A 722 62.64 -2.10 2.56
CA ASN A 722 61.91 -2.44 1.36
C ASN A 722 60.57 -1.71 1.32
N GLN A 723 60.21 -1.21 0.16
CA GLN A 723 58.98 -0.45 -0.08
C GLN A 723 57.70 -1.19 0.41
N ASN A 724 57.70 -2.52 0.34
CA ASN A 724 56.56 -3.35 0.71
C ASN A 724 56.42 -3.59 2.22
N ILE A 725 57.40 -3.24 3.06
CA ILE A 725 57.33 -3.40 4.49
C ILE A 725 56.40 -2.31 5.07
N PRO A 726 55.27 -2.67 5.72
CA PRO A 726 54.38 -1.70 6.36
C PRO A 726 55.10 -0.97 7.49
N ALA A 727 54.81 0.31 7.72
CA ALA A 727 55.28 1.04 8.87
C ALA A 727 54.82 0.41 10.20
N ALA A 728 53.63 -0.17 10.23
CA ALA A 728 53.05 -0.87 11.35
C ALA A 728 53.93 -2.02 11.87
N ASP A 729 54.56 -2.78 10.98
CA ASP A 729 55.47 -3.88 11.35
C ASP A 729 56.70 -3.37 12.04
N LEU A 730 57.26 -2.25 11.56
CA LEU A 730 58.37 -1.57 12.18
C LEU A 730 58.02 -1.01 13.57
N LEU A 731 56.88 -0.33 13.68
CA LEU A 731 56.36 0.19 14.93
C LEU A 731 56.10 -0.92 15.95
N SER A 732 55.50 -2.04 15.54
CA SER A 732 55.29 -3.22 16.39
C SER A 732 56.60 -3.78 16.93
N THR A 733 57.63 -3.86 16.10
CA THR A 733 58.97 -4.27 16.53
C THR A 733 59.59 -3.28 17.50
N ILE A 734 59.41 -1.97 17.27
CA ILE A 734 59.89 -0.91 18.14
C ILE A 734 59.21 -1.02 19.53
N HIS A 735 57.89 -1.17 19.56
CA HIS A 735 57.13 -1.32 20.82
C HIS A 735 57.50 -2.58 21.58
N ALA A 736 57.67 -3.69 20.87
CA ALA A 736 58.05 -4.99 21.49
C ALA A 736 59.43 -4.93 22.20
N HIS A 737 60.34 -4.07 21.74
CA HIS A 737 61.70 -3.94 22.26
C HIS A 737 61.92 -2.61 23.03
N GLY A 738 60.94 -1.71 23.06
CA GLY A 738 61.02 -0.40 23.70
C GLY A 738 60.92 -0.41 25.21
N GLY A 739 60.57 -1.56 25.79
CA GLY A 739 60.41 -1.75 27.23
C GLY A 739 59.37 -0.81 27.86
N ASN A 740 59.47 -0.61 29.16
CA ASN A 740 58.55 0.20 29.92
C ASN A 740 58.72 1.74 29.75
N ILE A 741 59.91 2.15 29.27
CA ILE A 741 60.21 3.59 29.10
C ILE A 741 59.85 4.17 27.74
N LEU A 742 59.65 3.38 26.72
CA LEU A 742 59.08 3.85 25.44
C LEU A 742 57.58 4.07 25.60
N LYS A 743 57.14 5.30 25.43
CA LYS A 743 55.71 5.67 25.63
C LYS A 743 54.97 5.91 24.36
N ASP A 744 55.65 6.48 23.38
CA ASP A 744 55.01 6.86 22.12
C ASP A 744 56.00 6.81 20.96
N THR A 745 55.49 6.58 19.76
CA THR A 745 56.24 6.57 18.51
C THR A 745 55.49 7.36 17.46
N LEU A 746 56.23 8.19 16.71
CA LEU A 746 55.64 9.01 15.64
C LEU A 746 56.44 8.86 14.34
N VAL A 747 55.77 8.34 13.31
CA VAL A 747 56.29 8.44 11.93
C VAL A 747 56.11 9.88 11.46
N PHE A 748 57.18 10.61 11.26
CA PHE A 748 57.08 12.02 10.90
C PHE A 748 57.57 12.33 9.47
N ASP A 749 58.29 11.41 8.81
CA ASP A 749 58.70 11.54 7.43
C ASP A 749 58.77 10.20 6.73
N VAL A 750 58.39 10.15 5.45
CA VAL A 750 58.53 9.01 4.53
C VAL A 750 59.04 9.52 3.20
N TYR A 751 60.27 9.16 2.89
CA TYR A 751 60.92 9.56 1.66
C TYR A 751 61.03 8.39 0.67
N GLN A 752 60.61 8.64 -0.56
CA GLN A 752 60.80 7.77 -1.72
C GLN A 752 61.32 8.62 -2.90
N GLY A 753 62.59 8.45 -3.30
CA GLY A 753 63.11 9.29 -4.37
C GLY A 753 64.49 8.84 -4.86
N GLU A 754 65.13 9.66 -5.70
CA GLU A 754 66.33 9.36 -6.46
C GLU A 754 67.59 8.99 -5.67
N HIS A 755 67.59 9.31 -4.34
CA HIS A 755 68.71 9.00 -3.44
C HIS A 755 68.59 7.65 -2.71
N LEU A 756 67.54 6.85 -3.10
CA LEU A 756 67.31 5.51 -2.54
C LEU A 756 67.42 4.45 -3.66
N GLU A 757 67.83 3.24 -3.27
CA GLU A 757 67.78 2.09 -4.18
C GLU A 757 66.34 1.86 -4.65
N LYS A 758 66.18 1.50 -5.91
CA LYS A 758 64.89 1.22 -6.50
C LYS A 758 64.18 0.10 -5.73
N GLY A 759 62.96 0.37 -5.23
CA GLY A 759 62.19 -0.57 -4.42
C GLY A 759 62.36 -0.41 -2.95
N LYS A 760 63.07 0.64 -2.49
CA LYS A 760 63.21 1.00 -1.09
C LYS A 760 62.54 2.31 -0.73
N LYS A 761 62.25 2.49 0.56
CA LYS A 761 61.76 3.75 1.16
C LYS A 761 62.54 4.04 2.46
N SER A 762 62.67 5.30 2.80
CA SER A 762 63.17 5.75 4.10
C SER A 762 62.01 6.22 4.96
N ILE A 763 61.94 5.71 6.20
CA ILE A 763 60.95 6.10 7.20
C ILE A 763 61.66 6.71 8.37
N ALA A 764 61.29 7.93 8.74
CA ALA A 764 61.80 8.57 9.93
C ALA A 764 60.77 8.48 11.08
N ILE A 765 61.22 7.95 12.18
CA ILE A 765 60.37 7.64 13.33
C ILE A 765 60.97 8.35 14.58
N ARG A 766 60.16 9.10 15.28
CA ARG A 766 60.45 9.65 16.59
C ARG A 766 60.04 8.67 17.66
N LEU A 767 60.95 8.40 18.60
CA LEU A 767 60.78 7.56 19.76
C LEU A 767 60.74 8.44 21.00
N ASN A 768 59.61 8.46 21.71
CA ASN A 768 59.43 9.24 22.92
C ASN A 768 59.57 8.34 24.16
N TYR A 769 60.60 8.60 24.95
CA TYR A 769 60.92 7.87 26.15
C TYR A 769 60.51 8.66 27.38
N LEU A 770 59.93 7.99 28.36
CA LEU A 770 59.53 8.59 29.63
C LEU A 770 59.55 7.53 30.74
N ASP A 771 60.07 7.88 31.91
CA ASP A 771 59.85 7.09 33.10
C ASP A 771 58.99 7.88 34.10
N THR A 772 58.04 7.20 34.71
CA THR A 772 57.09 7.82 35.66
C THR A 772 57.67 7.87 37.11
N GLU A 773 58.77 7.15 37.39
CA GLU A 773 59.30 6.98 38.70
C GLU A 773 60.59 7.76 38.88
N GLU A 774 61.43 7.92 37.81
CA GLU A 774 62.70 8.62 37.88
C GLU A 774 63.05 9.38 36.59
N THR A 775 64.05 10.24 36.67
CA THR A 775 64.61 10.97 35.53
C THR A 775 65.42 10.04 34.66
N LEU A 776 65.06 10.01 33.34
CA LEU A 776 65.81 9.17 32.38
C LEU A 776 67.25 9.65 32.23
N THR A 777 68.22 8.69 32.15
CA THR A 777 69.61 8.97 31.79
C THR A 777 69.82 8.60 30.30
N ASP A 778 70.79 9.26 29.66
CA ASP A 778 71.18 8.97 28.28
C ASP A 778 71.63 7.51 28.11
N GLU A 779 72.35 6.93 29.11
CA GLU A 779 72.80 5.54 29.10
C GLU A 779 71.61 4.54 29.02
N ARG A 780 70.60 4.77 29.82
CA ARG A 780 69.38 3.92 29.83
C ARG A 780 68.58 3.98 28.54
N VAL A 781 68.39 5.18 27.99
CA VAL A 781 67.74 5.36 26.73
C VAL A 781 68.52 4.76 25.58
N SER A 782 69.83 4.97 25.53
CA SER A 782 70.75 4.41 24.52
C SER A 782 70.76 2.88 24.53
N LYS A 783 70.62 2.27 25.68
CA LYS A 783 70.56 0.78 25.79
C LYS A 783 69.28 0.27 25.12
N VAL A 784 68.18 0.83 25.48
CA VAL A 784 66.87 0.44 24.88
C VAL A 784 66.79 0.74 23.38
N GLN A 785 67.34 1.88 22.97
CA GLN A 785 67.45 2.22 21.56
C GLN A 785 68.34 1.21 20.79
N ALA A 786 69.40 0.78 21.32
CA ALA A 786 70.27 -0.24 20.70
C ALA A 786 69.56 -1.60 20.57
N GLU A 787 68.74 -1.99 21.54
CA GLU A 787 67.88 -3.19 21.48
C GLU A 787 66.84 -3.06 20.32
N ILE A 788 66.20 -1.91 20.21
CA ILE A 788 65.25 -1.58 19.12
C ILE A 788 65.98 -1.65 17.77
N GLU A 789 67.08 -0.96 17.63
CA GLU A 789 67.90 -0.92 16.40
C GLU A 789 68.33 -2.31 15.96
N ALA A 790 68.86 -3.14 16.92
CA ALA A 790 69.26 -4.51 16.63
C ALA A 790 68.08 -5.39 16.14
N ALA A 791 66.92 -5.19 16.69
CA ALA A 791 65.66 -5.88 16.25
C ALA A 791 65.25 -5.46 14.84
N LEU A 792 65.26 -4.16 14.55
CA LEU A 792 64.94 -3.60 13.23
C LEU A 792 65.90 -4.06 12.13
N ILE A 793 67.20 -4.12 12.47
CA ILE A 793 68.22 -4.65 11.55
C ILE A 793 67.97 -6.12 11.21
N LYS A 794 67.61 -6.95 12.20
CA LYS A 794 67.20 -8.34 11.97
C LYS A 794 65.96 -8.47 11.02
N GLN A 795 65.14 -7.48 11.01
CA GLN A 795 63.94 -7.38 10.14
C GLN A 795 64.27 -6.86 8.73
N GLY A 796 65.55 -6.54 8.48
CA GLY A 796 66.06 -6.08 7.19
C GLY A 796 66.09 -4.56 7.02
N ALA A 797 65.92 -3.79 8.07
CA ALA A 797 66.05 -2.34 8.04
C ALA A 797 67.54 -1.94 8.09
N VAL A 798 67.90 -0.90 7.34
CA VAL A 798 69.19 -0.22 7.44
C VAL A 798 68.99 1.11 8.16
N ILE A 799 69.69 1.31 9.26
CA ILE A 799 69.64 2.57 10.02
C ILE A 799 70.54 3.61 9.33
N ARG A 800 70.04 4.79 9.08
CA ARG A 800 70.76 5.91 8.46
C ARG A 800 71.17 6.95 9.49
#